data_1180feb147f094bfc186a52c79591d7d
#
_entry.id   1180feb147f094bfc186a52c79591d7d
#
_cell.length_a   1.000
_cell.length_b   1.000
_cell.length_c   1.000
_cell.angle_alpha   90.00
_cell.angle_beta   90.00
_cell.angle_gamma   90.00
#
_symmetry.space_group_name_H-M   'P 1'
#
loop_
_entity.id
_entity.type
_entity.pdbx_description
1 polymer ?
#
loop_
_entity_poly.entity_id
_entity_poly.type
_entity_poly.pdbx_seq_one_letter_code
_entity_poly.pdbx_strand_id
1 'polypeptide(L)'
;MSAAVRFGIYLALFSGMVSTPVLGQDRPATARPVPPRDPGFTDSAPAADVPAFIDNIATNQRGDARFATLDTNAGVRVVSGFLALWRPRTLKVDAGVTAPAREGFAAITPSDCTGLPDKAPVCGTILNSHVLAANVQYVVTTTRRRTAAQAEAAYYDDRRGKGYSVTDGMGPLTGAWRSAAQQVTTLTRIPADATTVLYVDKGNNTGVGSQEGNRDFGLVVDFLNEMGNNASTEPVKRFYKYARPYRWRSAVEVVPALVPAENPQPATDGGFISGHTAEAVRDALTMAWLVPERYQEMVSRGMELGENRIVAGMHSPLDVIGGRMLALAVTTANLTAYHEDARRAFTQAHQALWQRTATQPATFFAYAHAAPPSADRFADPTLNRLQALRRMTFGFAPIGPRHRPPVVPKGAEILLETRFPYLSALQRRVVLKTTALASGYPIMDDAEGWGRLNIVAAADGYGQFTGNVKVAMDAAKGGFNQSDSWRNAIGGQGKLTLQGSGTLRLTGANRYSGGTEVQGGVLEAGSARAFGVGDLYVGNQGRVRIAALSPVQVKSYTALPEASLELDIDGQGGGRLIVNGPLVAGGTLLVKFVKGYRPEAGDLIPLMQAGSLAAHFSRIIVEGYQARPVSSATRLSIKLL
;
A
#
# COMPACT_ATOMS: atom_id res chain seq x y z
N MET A 1 -20.07 -41.01 41.75
CA MET A 1 -21.44 -40.48 41.89
C MET A 1 -21.80 -39.74 40.62
N SER A 2 -22.76 -40.29 39.92
CA SER A 2 -23.22 -39.90 38.57
C SER A 2 -24.12 -38.67 38.64
N ALA A 3 -23.96 -37.74 37.68
CA ALA A 3 -25.00 -36.74 37.39
C ALA A 3 -25.15 -36.63 35.87
N ALA A 4 -26.29 -37.14 35.42
CA ALA A 4 -26.73 -37.12 34.03
C ALA A 4 -27.22 -35.73 33.60
N VAL A 5 -26.89 -35.31 32.40
CA VAL A 5 -27.43 -34.12 31.74
C VAL A 5 -28.68 -34.54 30.95
N ARG A 6 -29.80 -33.91 31.22
CA ARG A 6 -31.08 -34.08 30.51
C ARG A 6 -31.17 -33.02 29.38
N PHE A 7 -31.42 -33.49 28.17
CA PHE A 7 -31.91 -32.69 27.03
C PHE A 7 -33.40 -32.34 27.25
N GLY A 8 -33.71 -31.06 27.15
CA GLY A 8 -35.10 -30.58 27.11
C GLY A 8 -35.39 -29.99 25.74
N ILE A 9 -36.29 -30.64 24.99
CA ILE A 9 -36.86 -30.16 23.74
C ILE A 9 -38.06 -29.27 24.11
N TYR A 10 -38.04 -28.00 23.71
CA TYR A 10 -39.21 -27.14 23.75
C TYR A 10 -39.79 -26.97 22.35
N LEU A 11 -41.01 -27.46 22.19
CA LEU A 11 -41.88 -27.25 21.04
C LEU A 11 -42.65 -25.93 21.29
N ALA A 12 -42.49 -24.90 20.48
CA ALA A 12 -43.31 -23.69 20.57
C ALA A 12 -44.26 -23.62 19.39
N LEU A 13 -45.52 -23.52 19.72
CA LEU A 13 -46.68 -23.39 18.83
C LEU A 13 -46.69 -21.99 18.13
N PHE A 14 -46.89 -21.99 16.86
CA PHE A 14 -47.18 -20.82 16.06
C PHE A 14 -48.59 -20.26 16.32
N SER A 15 -48.66 -18.99 16.67
CA SER A 15 -49.87 -18.16 16.58
C SER A 15 -49.61 -17.07 15.52
N GLY A 16 -50.34 -17.12 14.43
CA GLY A 16 -50.14 -16.21 13.30
C GLY A 16 -50.67 -14.81 13.60
N MET A 17 -49.87 -13.84 13.27
CA MET A 17 -50.31 -12.48 12.95
C MET A 17 -49.95 -12.16 11.49
N VAL A 18 -50.98 -11.94 10.70
CA VAL A 18 -50.87 -11.46 9.34
C VAL A 18 -50.52 -9.98 9.38
N SER A 19 -49.27 -9.67 9.04
CA SER A 19 -48.87 -8.32 8.74
C SER A 19 -48.73 -8.14 7.23
N THR A 20 -49.48 -7.19 6.68
CA THR A 20 -49.42 -6.76 5.29
C THR A 20 -48.00 -6.32 4.89
N PRO A 21 -47.47 -6.72 3.73
CA PRO A 21 -46.19 -6.25 3.27
C PRO A 21 -46.31 -4.79 2.82
N VAL A 22 -45.52 -3.92 3.49
CA VAL A 22 -45.18 -2.61 2.93
C VAL A 22 -44.31 -2.86 1.71
N LEU A 23 -44.79 -2.52 0.53
CA LEU A 23 -44.05 -2.51 -0.72
C LEU A 23 -42.86 -1.53 -0.56
N GLY A 24 -41.71 -2.03 -0.15
CA GLY A 24 -40.45 -1.35 -0.32
C GLY A 24 -40.17 -1.19 -1.79
N GLN A 25 -40.00 0.04 -2.26
CA GLN A 25 -39.52 0.31 -3.60
C GLN A 25 -38.18 -0.39 -3.80
N ASP A 26 -38.18 -1.46 -4.59
CA ASP A 26 -36.97 -2.08 -5.11
C ASP A 26 -36.17 -1.02 -5.88
N ARG A 27 -35.15 -0.49 -5.27
CA ARG A 27 -34.07 0.17 -6.02
C ARG A 27 -33.52 -0.87 -6.98
N PRO A 28 -33.47 -0.61 -8.29
CA PRO A 28 -32.87 -1.54 -9.22
C PRO A 28 -31.44 -1.84 -8.73
N ALA A 29 -31.19 -3.12 -8.48
CA ALA A 29 -29.84 -3.60 -8.17
C ALA A 29 -28.95 -3.15 -9.34
N THR A 30 -28.07 -2.17 -9.08
CA THR A 30 -27.10 -1.71 -10.07
C THR A 30 -26.30 -2.93 -10.49
N ALA A 31 -26.46 -3.35 -11.74
CA ALA A 31 -25.76 -4.50 -12.29
C ALA A 31 -24.27 -4.33 -12.01
N ARG A 32 -23.67 -5.31 -11.33
CA ARG A 32 -22.21 -5.32 -11.17
C ARG A 32 -21.61 -5.25 -12.57
N PRO A 33 -20.67 -4.33 -12.87
CA PRO A 33 -19.96 -4.36 -14.13
C PRO A 33 -19.35 -5.75 -14.28
N VAL A 34 -19.68 -6.39 -15.38
CA VAL A 34 -19.07 -7.66 -15.71
C VAL A 34 -17.61 -7.35 -16.05
N PRO A 35 -16.63 -7.89 -15.32
CA PRO A 35 -15.23 -7.71 -15.69
C PRO A 35 -15.04 -8.13 -17.15
N PRO A 36 -14.11 -7.52 -17.90
CA PRO A 36 -13.81 -7.95 -19.24
C PRO A 36 -13.62 -9.47 -19.26
N ARG A 37 -14.25 -10.18 -20.22
CA ARG A 37 -14.12 -11.64 -20.34
C ARG A 37 -12.65 -12.10 -20.46
N ASP A 38 -11.80 -11.23 -20.98
CA ASP A 38 -10.36 -11.40 -21.07
C ASP A 38 -9.69 -10.10 -20.55
N PRO A 39 -9.24 -10.06 -19.31
CA PRO A 39 -8.54 -8.89 -18.75
C PRO A 39 -7.13 -8.68 -19.34
N GLY A 40 -6.67 -9.57 -20.24
CA GLY A 40 -5.34 -9.55 -20.78
C GLY A 40 -4.32 -10.27 -19.88
N PHE A 41 -3.12 -9.71 -19.76
CA PHE A 41 -2.05 -10.30 -18.96
C PHE A 41 -2.41 -10.37 -17.47
N THR A 42 -2.35 -11.58 -16.93
CA THR A 42 -2.66 -11.88 -15.53
C THR A 42 -1.54 -12.70 -14.90
N ASP A 43 -1.48 -12.68 -13.56
CA ASP A 43 -0.59 -13.54 -12.78
C ASP A 43 -1.42 -14.47 -11.91
N SER A 44 -1.21 -15.76 -12.04
CA SER A 44 -1.85 -16.77 -11.20
C SER A 44 -1.09 -16.95 -9.89
N ALA A 45 -1.82 -17.30 -8.82
CA ALA A 45 -1.20 -17.63 -7.55
C ALA A 45 -0.22 -18.83 -7.72
N PRO A 46 0.86 -18.88 -6.92
CA PRO A 46 1.77 -20.02 -6.90
C PRO A 46 1.02 -21.33 -6.65
N ALA A 47 1.58 -22.43 -7.14
CA ALA A 47 1.07 -23.76 -6.88
C ALA A 47 0.92 -24.05 -5.37
N ALA A 48 0.12 -25.06 -5.03
CA ALA A 48 -0.32 -25.32 -3.66
C ALA A 48 0.78 -25.76 -2.68
N ASP A 49 1.96 -26.06 -3.15
CA ASP A 49 3.14 -26.42 -2.36
C ASP A 49 3.78 -25.25 -1.58
N VAL A 50 3.45 -23.99 -1.94
CA VAL A 50 3.69 -22.85 -1.03
C VAL A 50 2.49 -22.77 -0.10
N PRO A 51 2.62 -23.12 1.20
CA PRO A 51 1.48 -23.09 2.12
C PRO A 51 0.93 -21.66 2.20
N ALA A 52 -0.39 -21.53 2.23
CA ALA A 52 -1.01 -20.29 2.64
C ALA A 52 -0.44 -19.90 4.01
N PHE A 53 -0.38 -18.59 4.30
CA PHE A 53 -0.06 -18.13 5.64
C PHE A 53 -1.15 -18.66 6.59
N ILE A 54 -0.92 -19.85 7.10
CA ILE A 54 -1.73 -20.44 8.16
C ILE A 54 -0.85 -20.44 9.38
N ASP A 55 -0.87 -19.33 10.11
CA ASP A 55 -0.44 -19.46 11.49
C ASP A 55 -1.60 -20.05 12.27
N ASN A 56 -1.39 -21.24 12.77
CA ASN A 56 -2.25 -21.73 13.79
C ASN A 56 -2.16 -20.76 14.98
N ILE A 57 -3.30 -20.25 15.45
CA ILE A 57 -3.39 -19.37 16.61
C ILE A 57 -2.57 -19.94 17.78
N ALA A 58 -2.59 -21.26 17.98
CA ALA A 58 -1.83 -21.94 19.01
C ALA A 58 -0.31 -21.82 18.84
N THR A 59 0.21 -21.71 17.61
CA THR A 59 1.65 -21.60 17.34
C THR A 59 2.16 -20.18 17.34
N ASN A 60 1.28 -19.20 17.15
CA ASN A 60 1.63 -17.79 17.11
C ASN A 60 1.26 -17.02 18.39
N GLN A 61 0.68 -17.69 19.38
CA GLN A 61 0.37 -17.09 20.66
C GLN A 61 1.65 -16.84 21.47
N ARG A 62 1.66 -15.76 22.22
CA ARG A 62 2.72 -15.45 23.18
C ARG A 62 2.88 -16.59 24.18
N GLY A 63 4.09 -17.17 24.25
CA GLY A 63 4.46 -18.20 25.20
C GLY A 63 4.19 -19.65 24.76
N ASP A 64 3.48 -19.92 23.68
CA ASP A 64 3.39 -21.27 23.14
C ASP A 64 4.47 -21.51 22.07
N ALA A 65 5.59 -22.07 22.50
CA ALA A 65 6.76 -22.30 21.66
C ALA A 65 6.75 -23.66 20.94
N ARG A 66 5.83 -24.56 21.24
CA ARG A 66 5.90 -25.98 20.84
C ARG A 66 5.84 -26.18 19.33
N PHE A 67 5.09 -25.34 18.63
CA PHE A 67 4.81 -25.47 17.21
C PHE A 67 5.61 -24.48 16.35
N ALA A 68 6.38 -23.58 16.96
CA ALA A 68 7.08 -22.52 16.27
C ALA A 68 8.40 -23.01 15.68
N THR A 69 8.29 -23.68 14.55
CA THR A 69 9.39 -24.12 13.68
C THR A 69 9.28 -23.46 12.30
N LEU A 70 10.25 -23.72 11.42
CA LEU A 70 10.17 -23.28 10.01
C LEU A 70 8.95 -23.85 9.28
N ASP A 71 8.50 -25.06 9.68
CA ASP A 71 7.39 -25.75 8.99
C ASP A 71 6.02 -25.37 9.58
N THR A 72 5.97 -25.02 10.86
CA THR A 72 4.71 -24.87 11.60
C THR A 72 4.36 -23.43 11.98
N ASN A 73 5.31 -22.49 11.89
CA ASN A 73 5.07 -21.07 12.19
C ASN A 73 5.39 -20.19 11.01
N ALA A 74 4.37 -19.54 10.45
CA ALA A 74 4.52 -18.70 9.27
C ALA A 74 5.43 -17.51 9.52
N GLY A 75 5.39 -16.90 10.71
CA GLY A 75 6.28 -15.79 11.05
C GLY A 75 7.76 -16.18 11.02
N VAL A 76 8.10 -17.36 11.54
CA VAL A 76 9.47 -17.91 11.47
C VAL A 76 9.86 -18.21 10.03
N ARG A 77 8.96 -18.79 9.24
CA ARG A 77 9.21 -19.17 7.85
C ARG A 77 9.40 -17.97 6.91
N VAL A 78 8.51 -16.97 6.99
CA VAL A 78 8.53 -15.78 6.11
C VAL A 78 9.87 -15.04 6.15
N VAL A 79 10.54 -15.02 7.31
CA VAL A 79 11.83 -14.35 7.46
C VAL A 79 13.03 -15.30 7.44
N SER A 80 12.85 -16.53 6.99
CA SER A 80 13.87 -17.58 7.00
C SER A 80 15.12 -17.27 6.15
N GLY A 81 15.04 -16.32 5.23
CA GLY A 81 16.20 -15.77 4.52
C GLY A 81 17.29 -15.24 5.46
N PHE A 82 16.95 -14.92 6.73
CA PHE A 82 17.92 -14.52 7.73
C PHE A 82 18.90 -15.64 8.11
N LEU A 83 18.51 -16.92 7.92
CA LEU A 83 19.40 -18.07 8.16
C LEU A 83 20.63 -18.12 7.24
N ALA A 84 20.62 -17.39 6.12
CA ALA A 84 21.79 -17.23 5.27
C ALA A 84 22.82 -16.24 5.83
N LEU A 85 22.42 -15.42 6.81
CA LEU A 85 23.28 -14.39 7.44
C LEU A 85 23.70 -14.79 8.85
N TRP A 86 22.77 -15.38 9.59
CA TRP A 86 22.92 -15.77 10.98
C TRP A 86 22.24 -17.13 11.21
N ARG A 87 22.93 -18.09 11.77
CA ARG A 87 22.39 -19.40 12.11
C ARG A 87 22.32 -19.54 13.63
N PRO A 88 21.10 -19.60 14.23
CA PRO A 88 20.99 -19.84 15.65
C PRO A 88 21.53 -21.23 16.02
N ARG A 89 22.03 -21.38 17.25
CA ARG A 89 22.61 -22.64 17.76
C ARG A 89 21.61 -23.79 17.73
N THR A 90 20.36 -23.49 18.03
CA THR A 90 19.23 -24.42 17.93
C THR A 90 18.16 -23.81 17.06
N LEU A 91 17.54 -24.59 16.18
CA LEU A 91 16.41 -24.17 15.32
C LEU A 91 15.09 -24.41 16.06
N LYS A 92 14.97 -23.81 17.25
CA LYS A 92 13.82 -23.92 18.15
C LYS A 92 13.49 -22.56 18.75
N VAL A 93 12.23 -22.42 19.19
CA VAL A 93 11.78 -21.25 19.96
C VAL A 93 12.06 -21.53 21.45
N ASP A 94 13.33 -21.42 21.85
CA ASP A 94 13.77 -21.75 23.20
C ASP A 94 14.41 -20.60 23.99
N ALA A 95 14.61 -19.44 23.36
CA ALA A 95 15.18 -18.29 24.07
C ALA A 95 14.20 -17.75 25.14
N GLY A 96 14.53 -17.99 26.41
CA GLY A 96 13.72 -17.57 27.55
C GLY A 96 12.31 -18.23 27.61
N VAL A 97 12.14 -19.40 26.99
CA VAL A 97 10.86 -20.12 26.93
C VAL A 97 10.96 -21.46 27.65
N THR A 98 9.99 -21.76 28.50
CA THR A 98 9.74 -23.09 29.10
C THR A 98 8.36 -23.57 28.64
N ALA A 99 8.28 -24.81 28.14
CA ALA A 99 7.00 -25.43 27.79
C ALA A 99 7.03 -26.94 28.17
N PRO A 100 5.95 -27.50 28.73
CA PRO A 100 5.85 -28.93 29.00
C PRO A 100 5.71 -29.72 27.70
N ALA A 101 6.08 -31.01 27.75
CA ALA A 101 5.78 -31.93 26.64
C ALA A 101 4.27 -32.06 26.45
N ARG A 102 3.80 -32.01 25.20
CA ARG A 102 2.37 -32.10 24.86
C ARG A 102 2.20 -32.52 23.40
N GLU A 103 1.22 -33.39 23.14
CA GLU A 103 0.79 -33.73 21.76
C GLU A 103 1.92 -34.25 20.87
N GLY A 104 2.85 -35.03 21.43
CA GLY A 104 4.00 -35.57 20.70
C GLY A 104 5.22 -34.63 20.58
N PHE A 105 5.12 -33.41 21.04
CA PHE A 105 6.25 -32.47 21.09
C PHE A 105 7.00 -32.59 22.40
N ALA A 106 8.33 -32.58 22.35
CA ALA A 106 9.18 -32.63 23.55
C ALA A 106 9.06 -31.34 24.36
N ALA A 107 9.34 -31.46 25.68
CA ALA A 107 9.45 -30.31 26.55
C ALA A 107 10.53 -29.35 26.06
N ILE A 108 10.31 -28.04 26.22
CA ILE A 108 11.26 -26.99 25.88
C ILE A 108 11.82 -26.40 27.18
N THR A 109 13.14 -26.42 27.27
CA THR A 109 13.90 -25.71 28.29
C THR A 109 14.52 -24.46 27.69
N PRO A 110 14.66 -23.35 28.45
CA PRO A 110 15.27 -22.13 27.95
C PRO A 110 16.68 -22.40 27.42
N SER A 111 17.03 -21.77 26.29
CA SER A 111 18.41 -21.78 25.85
C SER A 111 19.27 -20.97 26.82
N ASP A 112 20.49 -21.41 27.04
CA ASP A 112 21.46 -20.78 27.92
C ASP A 112 22.19 -19.60 27.29
N CYS A 113 21.81 -19.20 26.08
CA CYS A 113 22.51 -18.17 25.33
C CYS A 113 22.07 -16.75 25.74
N THR A 114 23.06 -15.83 25.74
CA THR A 114 22.85 -14.41 26.11
C THR A 114 22.38 -13.51 24.97
N GLY A 115 22.27 -14.02 23.76
CA GLY A 115 22.01 -13.21 22.55
C GLY A 115 23.24 -12.51 21.97
N LEU A 116 24.41 -12.63 22.59
CA LEU A 116 25.64 -11.97 22.16
C LEU A 116 26.61 -12.97 21.53
N PRO A 117 27.17 -12.68 20.33
CA PRO A 117 28.03 -13.63 19.63
C PRO A 117 29.45 -13.72 20.20
N ASP A 118 29.91 -12.70 20.91
CA ASP A 118 31.24 -12.57 21.46
C ASP A 118 31.36 -13.01 22.94
N LYS A 119 30.25 -13.46 23.53
CA LYS A 119 30.18 -13.96 24.91
C LYS A 119 29.62 -15.37 24.94
N ALA A 120 30.28 -16.24 25.68
CA ALA A 120 29.75 -17.56 25.91
C ALA A 120 28.61 -17.54 26.93
N PRO A 121 27.57 -18.37 26.74
CA PRO A 121 27.31 -19.20 25.56
C PRO A 121 26.82 -18.40 24.37
N VAL A 122 27.34 -18.70 23.18
CA VAL A 122 27.00 -18.02 21.94
C VAL A 122 25.67 -18.56 21.41
N CYS A 123 24.75 -17.65 21.07
CA CYS A 123 23.43 -18.01 20.58
C CYS A 123 23.39 -18.53 19.15
N GLY A 124 24.40 -18.26 18.35
CA GLY A 124 24.45 -18.65 16.94
C GLY A 124 25.78 -18.30 16.30
N THR A 125 25.83 -18.53 14.98
CA THR A 125 27.02 -18.33 14.13
C THR A 125 26.74 -17.25 13.10
N ILE A 126 27.67 -16.31 12.96
CA ILE A 126 27.69 -15.32 11.87
C ILE A 126 28.10 -16.04 10.59
N LEU A 127 27.21 -16.07 9.59
CA LEU A 127 27.47 -16.64 8.27
C LEU A 127 27.86 -15.58 7.24
N ASN A 128 27.38 -14.35 7.40
CA ASN A 128 27.76 -13.22 6.55
C ASN A 128 28.13 -12.01 7.42
N SER A 129 29.42 -11.93 7.77
CA SER A 129 29.95 -10.88 8.63
C SER A 129 29.86 -9.49 8.01
N HIS A 130 29.99 -9.38 6.68
CA HIS A 130 29.90 -8.11 5.97
C HIS A 130 28.50 -7.48 6.09
N VAL A 131 27.45 -8.26 5.82
CA VAL A 131 26.06 -7.77 5.94
C VAL A 131 25.71 -7.44 7.38
N LEU A 132 26.07 -8.31 8.33
CA LEU A 132 25.74 -8.07 9.75
C LEU A 132 26.53 -6.90 10.34
N ALA A 133 27.79 -6.68 9.92
CA ALA A 133 28.55 -5.50 10.32
C ALA A 133 27.93 -4.22 9.73
N ALA A 134 27.54 -4.22 8.46
CA ALA A 134 26.84 -3.09 7.82
C ALA A 134 25.51 -2.79 8.51
N ASN A 135 24.76 -3.84 8.90
CA ASN A 135 23.49 -3.74 9.62
C ASN A 135 23.62 -2.96 10.93
N VAL A 136 24.61 -3.30 11.76
CA VAL A 136 24.85 -2.60 13.03
C VAL A 136 25.49 -1.23 12.80
N GLN A 137 26.40 -1.10 11.82
CA GLN A 137 27.04 0.18 11.48
C GLN A 137 26.04 1.22 11.00
N TYR A 138 24.98 0.81 10.28
CA TYR A 138 23.89 1.70 9.90
C TYR A 138 23.24 2.33 11.14
N VAL A 139 22.98 1.53 12.19
CA VAL A 139 22.40 2.03 13.44
C VAL A 139 23.35 3.02 14.14
N VAL A 140 24.64 2.67 14.26
CA VAL A 140 25.67 3.57 14.84
C VAL A 140 25.67 4.92 14.12
N THR A 141 25.66 4.89 12.79
CA THR A 141 25.68 6.13 11.99
C THR A 141 24.39 6.94 12.17
N THR A 142 23.25 6.27 12.16
CA THR A 142 21.93 6.92 12.29
C THR A 142 21.75 7.54 13.68
N THR A 143 22.10 6.81 14.74
CA THR A 143 21.90 7.29 16.12
C THR A 143 22.82 8.47 16.45
N ARG A 144 24.04 8.51 15.93
CA ARG A 144 24.97 9.63 16.09
C ARG A 144 24.60 10.88 15.30
N ARG A 145 23.89 10.71 14.18
CA ARG A 145 23.51 11.83 13.30
C ARG A 145 22.06 12.30 13.50
N ARG A 146 21.29 11.62 14.34
CA ARG A 146 19.90 12.00 14.57
C ARG A 146 19.78 13.39 15.13
N THR A 147 18.79 14.14 14.67
CA THR A 147 18.41 15.44 15.23
C THR A 147 17.55 15.27 16.47
N ALA A 148 17.39 16.35 17.26
CA ALA A 148 16.48 16.37 18.40
C ALA A 148 15.04 16.03 18.00
N ALA A 149 14.56 16.59 16.87
CA ALA A 149 13.22 16.31 16.36
C ALA A 149 13.04 14.82 15.94
N GLN A 150 14.09 14.20 15.38
CA GLN A 150 14.05 12.76 15.07
C GLN A 150 14.04 11.91 16.34
N ALA A 151 14.79 12.29 17.36
CA ALA A 151 14.78 11.60 18.66
C ALA A 151 13.41 11.70 19.34
N GLU A 152 12.78 12.87 19.28
CA GLU A 152 11.42 13.10 19.79
C GLU A 152 10.37 12.26 19.06
N ALA A 153 10.40 12.26 17.72
CA ALA A 153 9.50 11.44 16.91
C ALA A 153 9.68 9.94 17.21
N ALA A 154 10.93 9.49 17.35
CA ALA A 154 11.24 8.11 17.71
C ALA A 154 10.73 7.73 19.12
N TYR A 155 10.78 8.66 20.07
CA TYR A 155 10.22 8.48 21.41
C TYR A 155 8.70 8.28 21.37
N TYR A 156 7.98 9.17 20.67
CA TYR A 156 6.52 9.05 20.58
C TYR A 156 6.11 7.76 19.84
N ASP A 157 6.79 7.41 18.77
CA ASP A 157 6.53 6.17 18.03
C ASP A 157 6.84 4.91 18.85
N ASP A 158 7.76 5.02 19.81
CA ASP A 158 8.01 3.93 20.76
C ASP A 158 6.94 3.83 21.83
N ARG A 159 6.60 4.92 22.47
CA ARG A 159 5.85 4.94 23.74
C ARG A 159 4.33 5.04 23.55
N ARG A 160 3.83 5.56 22.44
CA ARG A 160 2.41 5.51 22.08
C ARG A 160 2.04 4.18 21.42
N GLY A 161 0.76 3.83 21.44
CA GLY A 161 0.23 2.73 20.63
C GLY A 161 0.42 2.99 19.12
N LYS A 162 0.73 1.94 18.39
CA LYS A 162 1.07 2.07 16.95
C LYS A 162 -0.14 2.48 16.14
N GLY A 163 -1.34 1.94 16.50
CA GLY A 163 -2.61 2.34 15.90
C GLY A 163 -2.93 3.83 16.04
N TYR A 164 -2.45 4.50 17.13
CA TYR A 164 -2.53 5.96 17.26
C TYR A 164 -1.47 6.67 16.40
N SER A 165 -0.22 6.23 16.49
CA SER A 165 0.90 6.89 15.84
C SER A 165 0.80 6.85 14.31
N VAL A 166 0.33 5.75 13.71
CA VAL A 166 0.22 5.64 12.25
C VAL A 166 -0.87 6.51 11.65
N THR A 167 -1.85 6.97 12.45
CA THR A 167 -2.93 7.86 11.95
C THR A 167 -2.41 9.19 11.40
N ASP A 168 -1.17 9.59 11.70
CA ASP A 168 -0.54 10.74 11.05
C ASP A 168 -0.49 10.62 9.52
N GLY A 169 -0.47 9.39 8.98
CA GLY A 169 -0.57 9.12 7.55
C GLY A 169 -1.92 9.48 6.92
N MET A 170 -2.96 9.68 7.73
CA MET A 170 -4.27 10.13 7.27
C MET A 170 -4.27 11.61 6.82
N GLY A 171 -3.21 12.40 7.11
CA GLY A 171 -3.10 13.80 6.72
C GLY A 171 -4.32 14.62 7.15
N PRO A 172 -5.06 15.27 6.24
CA PRO A 172 -6.26 16.04 6.57
C PRO A 172 -7.35 15.26 7.31
N LEU A 173 -7.38 13.92 7.16
CA LEU A 173 -8.36 13.05 7.81
C LEU A 173 -7.96 12.66 9.24
N THR A 174 -6.73 12.94 9.71
CA THR A 174 -6.20 12.48 11.01
C THR A 174 -7.12 12.87 12.19
N GLY A 175 -7.55 14.13 12.24
CA GLY A 175 -8.42 14.62 13.31
C GLY A 175 -9.80 13.95 13.29
N ALA A 176 -10.38 13.78 12.11
CA ALA A 176 -11.67 13.13 11.93
C ALA A 176 -11.61 11.65 12.32
N TRP A 177 -10.54 10.94 11.93
CA TRP A 177 -10.29 9.54 12.31
C TRP A 177 -10.16 9.37 13.82
N ARG A 178 -9.24 10.12 14.46
CA ARG A 178 -9.02 10.04 15.92
C ARG A 178 -10.28 10.36 16.71
N SER A 179 -11.02 11.38 16.28
CA SER A 179 -12.31 11.73 16.89
C SER A 179 -13.36 10.63 16.71
N ALA A 180 -13.47 10.03 15.51
CA ALA A 180 -14.39 8.94 15.24
C ALA A 180 -14.06 7.68 16.05
N ALA A 181 -12.79 7.31 16.10
CA ALA A 181 -12.29 6.18 16.88
C ALA A 181 -12.26 6.44 18.40
N GLN A 182 -12.44 7.70 18.84
CA GLN A 182 -12.26 8.13 20.24
C GLN A 182 -10.87 7.79 20.77
N GLN A 183 -9.85 7.96 19.90
CA GLN A 183 -8.45 7.76 20.26
C GLN A 183 -7.89 8.98 20.99
N VAL A 184 -7.20 8.73 22.10
CA VAL A 184 -6.52 9.75 22.90
C VAL A 184 -5.12 9.28 23.30
N THR A 185 -4.20 10.23 23.49
CA THR A 185 -2.86 10.00 24.04
C THR A 185 -2.63 10.87 25.27
N THR A 186 -1.95 10.34 26.27
CA THR A 186 -1.46 11.12 27.43
C THR A 186 -0.03 11.59 27.25
N LEU A 187 0.69 11.05 26.24
CA LEU A 187 2.06 11.44 25.94
C LEU A 187 2.10 12.55 24.89
N THR A 188 1.86 13.78 25.33
CA THR A 188 1.90 14.99 24.48
C THR A 188 3.25 15.71 24.52
N ARG A 189 4.11 15.36 25.49
CA ARG A 189 5.49 15.83 25.65
C ARG A 189 6.35 14.75 26.25
N ILE A 190 7.65 14.80 26.04
CA ILE A 190 8.63 13.93 26.73
C ILE A 190 8.76 14.43 28.17
N PRO A 191 8.45 13.60 29.19
CA PRO A 191 8.65 13.99 30.59
C PRO A 191 10.12 14.30 30.88
N ALA A 192 10.38 15.25 31.79
CA ALA A 192 11.74 15.71 32.08
C ALA A 192 12.64 14.61 32.68
N ASP A 193 12.05 13.65 33.37
CA ASP A 193 12.71 12.50 34.02
C ASP A 193 12.63 11.21 33.20
N ALA A 194 12.19 11.28 31.92
CA ALA A 194 12.07 10.11 31.04
C ALA A 194 13.38 9.36 30.80
N THR A 195 14.53 9.96 31.11
CA THR A 195 15.84 9.31 31.03
C THR A 195 16.08 8.27 32.13
N THR A 196 15.29 8.31 33.20
CA THR A 196 15.39 7.40 34.36
C THR A 196 14.08 6.67 34.64
N VAL A 197 12.95 7.18 34.16
CA VAL A 197 11.62 6.63 34.38
C VAL A 197 11.02 6.15 33.07
N LEU A 198 10.55 4.90 33.06
CA LEU A 198 9.82 4.35 31.92
C LEU A 198 8.38 4.86 31.91
N TYR A 199 8.05 5.67 30.92
CA TYR A 199 6.69 6.11 30.68
C TYR A 199 5.98 5.21 29.68
N VAL A 200 4.70 4.96 29.91
CA VAL A 200 3.79 4.25 29.02
C VAL A 200 2.59 5.15 28.78
N ASP A 201 2.12 5.27 27.55
CA ASP A 201 0.91 6.00 27.25
C ASP A 201 -0.30 5.33 27.93
N LYS A 202 -1.01 6.09 28.73
CA LYS A 202 -2.22 5.67 29.45
C LYS A 202 -3.50 6.09 28.73
N GLY A 203 -3.38 6.76 27.58
CA GLY A 203 -4.51 7.13 26.76
C GLY A 203 -5.09 5.93 26.02
N ASN A 204 -6.32 6.05 25.57
CA ASN A 204 -6.93 5.07 24.69
C ASN A 204 -6.38 5.21 23.26
N ASN A 205 -5.23 4.61 22.98
CA ASN A 205 -4.59 4.68 21.67
C ASN A 205 -5.27 3.79 20.61
N THR A 206 -6.00 2.77 21.04
CA THR A 206 -6.71 1.85 20.15
C THR A 206 -8.03 2.46 19.64
N GLY A 207 -8.74 3.15 20.52
CA GLY A 207 -10.08 3.66 20.28
C GLY A 207 -11.14 2.84 21.04
N VAL A 208 -12.40 3.18 20.83
CA VAL A 208 -13.57 2.54 21.46
C VAL A 208 -14.28 1.67 20.43
N GLY A 209 -14.47 0.39 20.74
CA GLY A 209 -15.13 -0.60 19.91
C GLY A 209 -16.66 -0.47 19.87
N SER A 210 -17.29 -1.25 19.01
CA SER A 210 -18.75 -1.23 18.82
C SER A 210 -19.50 -1.69 20.07
N GLN A 211 -18.98 -2.67 20.78
CA GLN A 211 -19.56 -3.19 22.03
C GLN A 211 -19.35 -2.25 23.23
N GLU A 212 -18.41 -1.33 23.14
CA GLU A 212 -18.08 -0.33 24.15
C GLU A 212 -18.85 0.99 23.94
N GLY A 213 -19.79 1.02 23.00
CA GLY A 213 -20.70 2.15 22.76
C GLY A 213 -20.35 3.05 21.58
N ASN A 214 -19.29 2.80 20.84
CA ASN A 214 -18.97 3.54 19.62
C ASN A 214 -19.76 3.00 18.41
N ARG A 215 -21.00 3.46 18.23
CA ARG A 215 -21.89 2.99 17.16
C ARG A 215 -21.46 3.44 15.79
N ASP A 216 -20.84 4.61 15.68
CA ASP A 216 -20.56 5.27 14.38
C ASP A 216 -19.24 4.83 13.78
N PHE A 217 -18.31 4.28 14.59
CA PHE A 217 -16.98 3.90 14.12
C PHE A 217 -16.42 2.65 14.82
N GLY A 218 -17.16 2.04 15.71
CA GLY A 218 -16.68 0.93 16.54
C GLY A 218 -16.33 -0.32 15.76
N LEU A 219 -17.02 -0.63 14.65
CA LEU A 219 -16.65 -1.77 13.79
C LEU A 219 -15.26 -1.59 13.15
N VAL A 220 -14.83 -0.34 12.89
CA VAL A 220 -13.48 -0.05 12.42
C VAL A 220 -12.45 -0.36 13.48
N VAL A 221 -12.72 0.03 14.73
CA VAL A 221 -11.84 -0.25 15.87
C VAL A 221 -11.77 -1.74 16.16
N ASP A 222 -12.91 -2.43 16.18
CA ASP A 222 -12.99 -3.89 16.38
C ASP A 222 -12.17 -4.62 15.29
N PHE A 223 -12.33 -4.25 14.04
CA PHE A 223 -11.59 -4.84 12.93
C PHE A 223 -10.08 -4.60 13.04
N LEU A 224 -9.63 -3.39 13.42
CA LEU A 224 -8.21 -3.13 13.66
C LEU A 224 -7.63 -4.02 14.77
N ASN A 225 -8.42 -4.32 15.81
CA ASN A 225 -8.03 -5.26 16.86
C ASN A 225 -7.93 -6.69 16.34
N GLU A 226 -8.88 -7.15 15.51
CA GLU A 226 -8.86 -8.48 14.88
C GLU A 226 -7.63 -8.66 13.99
N MET A 227 -7.17 -7.61 13.34
CA MET A 227 -5.94 -7.63 12.53
C MET A 227 -4.68 -7.91 13.36
N GLY A 228 -4.76 -7.83 14.70
CA GLY A 228 -3.72 -8.28 15.63
C GLY A 228 -3.63 -9.78 15.81
N ASN A 229 -4.61 -10.55 15.36
CA ASN A 229 -4.59 -12.02 15.44
C ASN A 229 -3.43 -12.58 14.61
N ASN A 230 -2.78 -13.64 15.10
CA ASN A 230 -1.63 -14.29 14.47
C ASN A 230 -0.41 -13.38 14.21
N ALA A 231 -0.36 -12.18 14.80
CA ALA A 231 0.65 -11.17 14.55
C ALA A 231 1.83 -11.16 15.53
N SER A 232 1.93 -12.16 16.41
CA SER A 232 3.00 -12.18 17.40
C SER A 232 4.39 -12.32 16.77
N THR A 233 5.31 -11.44 17.16
CA THR A 233 6.72 -11.51 16.77
C THR A 233 7.58 -12.32 17.73
N GLU A 234 7.02 -12.77 18.85
CA GLU A 234 7.77 -13.48 19.90
C GLU A 234 8.32 -14.84 19.45
N PRO A 235 7.57 -15.70 18.71
CA PRO A 235 8.15 -16.93 18.17
C PRO A 235 9.39 -16.68 17.32
N VAL A 236 9.35 -15.65 16.47
CA VAL A 236 10.46 -15.27 15.58
C VAL A 236 11.68 -14.85 16.39
N LYS A 237 11.52 -13.95 17.36
CA LYS A 237 12.62 -13.47 18.22
C LYS A 237 13.28 -14.59 18.99
N ARG A 238 12.46 -15.49 19.54
CA ARG A 238 12.94 -16.61 20.36
C ARG A 238 13.52 -17.76 19.54
N PHE A 239 13.19 -17.83 18.26
CA PHE A 239 13.77 -18.78 17.31
C PHE A 239 15.15 -18.28 16.84
N TYR A 240 15.23 -17.03 16.33
CA TYR A 240 16.45 -16.50 15.75
C TYR A 240 17.50 -16.05 16.78
N LYS A 241 17.08 -15.69 17.99
CA LYS A 241 17.98 -15.33 19.10
C LYS A 241 19.04 -14.28 18.73
N TYR A 242 18.73 -13.42 17.77
CA TYR A 242 19.63 -12.36 17.32
C TYR A 242 19.45 -11.12 18.19
N ALA A 243 20.52 -10.65 18.78
CA ALA A 243 20.47 -9.58 19.76
C ALA A 243 20.18 -8.21 19.14
N ARG A 244 19.70 -7.28 19.96
CA ARG A 244 19.50 -5.88 19.58
C ARG A 244 20.82 -5.17 19.27
N PRO A 245 20.81 -4.09 18.42
CA PRO A 245 22.03 -3.43 17.96
C PRO A 245 22.90 -2.83 19.08
N TYR A 246 22.29 -2.31 20.15
CA TYR A 246 23.05 -1.76 21.29
C TYR A 246 23.77 -2.85 22.11
N ARG A 247 23.37 -4.12 21.98
CA ARG A 247 24.09 -5.26 22.57
C ARG A 247 25.30 -5.70 21.71
N TRP A 248 25.21 -5.47 20.40
CA TRP A 248 26.29 -5.77 19.46
C TRP A 248 27.42 -4.75 19.54
N ARG A 249 27.08 -3.46 19.70
CA ARG A 249 28.08 -2.36 19.77
C ARG A 249 27.63 -1.29 20.75
N SER A 250 28.50 -0.97 21.70
CA SER A 250 28.33 0.14 22.64
C SER A 250 28.30 1.53 21.98
N ALA A 251 28.74 1.62 20.72
CA ALA A 251 28.70 2.84 19.91
C ALA A 251 27.27 3.18 19.39
N VAL A 252 26.30 2.29 19.56
CA VAL A 252 24.88 2.56 19.30
C VAL A 252 24.32 3.40 20.45
N GLU A 253 23.88 4.60 20.12
CA GLU A 253 23.33 5.54 21.10
C GLU A 253 21.80 5.41 21.12
N VAL A 254 21.24 4.75 22.13
CA VAL A 254 19.80 4.72 22.36
C VAL A 254 19.31 6.14 22.68
N VAL A 255 18.10 6.51 22.24
CA VAL A 255 17.50 7.80 22.65
C VAL A 255 17.44 7.85 24.18
N PRO A 256 18.01 8.87 24.85
CA PRO A 256 18.13 8.87 26.31
C PRO A 256 16.83 8.60 27.06
N ALA A 257 15.71 9.16 26.59
CA ALA A 257 14.39 8.92 27.16
C ALA A 257 13.84 7.50 26.90
N LEU A 258 14.51 6.67 26.10
CA LEU A 258 14.16 5.27 25.85
C LEU A 258 15.10 4.27 26.53
N VAL A 259 16.18 4.72 27.18
CA VAL A 259 17.08 3.83 27.94
C VAL A 259 16.32 3.01 28.98
N PRO A 260 15.36 3.57 29.74
CA PRO A 260 14.57 2.77 30.69
C PRO A 260 13.70 1.68 30.04
N ALA A 261 13.53 1.69 28.72
CA ALA A 261 12.79 0.67 27.97
C ALA A 261 13.68 -0.49 27.49
N GLU A 262 14.98 -0.45 27.71
CA GLU A 262 15.88 -1.56 27.42
C GLU A 262 15.56 -2.74 28.33
N ASN A 263 15.44 -3.95 27.74
CA ASN A 263 15.23 -5.15 28.53
C ASN A 263 16.56 -5.58 29.21
N PRO A 264 16.64 -5.70 30.53
CA PRO A 264 17.85 -6.09 31.21
C PRO A 264 18.27 -7.54 30.95
N GLN A 265 17.34 -8.40 30.49
CA GLN A 265 17.59 -9.83 30.28
C GLN A 265 17.89 -10.16 28.81
N PRO A 266 19.15 -10.43 28.43
CA PRO A 266 19.53 -10.70 27.04
C PRO A 266 18.78 -11.86 26.38
N ALA A 267 18.51 -12.93 27.11
CA ALA A 267 17.83 -14.13 26.60
C ALA A 267 16.40 -13.88 26.13
N THR A 268 15.74 -12.82 26.64
CA THR A 268 14.39 -12.43 26.27
C THR A 268 14.32 -11.15 25.43
N ASP A 269 15.48 -10.59 25.04
CA ASP A 269 15.59 -9.31 24.33
C ASP A 269 16.02 -9.51 22.85
N GLY A 270 15.34 -10.36 22.13
CA GLY A 270 15.61 -10.58 20.70
C GLY A 270 15.37 -9.32 19.86
N GLY A 271 16.35 -8.96 19.03
CA GLY A 271 16.26 -7.84 18.08
C GLY A 271 15.47 -8.21 16.83
N PHE A 272 15.81 -9.33 16.21
CA PHE A 272 15.20 -9.78 14.97
C PHE A 272 13.92 -10.58 15.26
N ILE A 273 12.80 -10.11 14.82
CA ILE A 273 12.39 -8.94 14.06
C ILE A 273 11.82 -7.83 14.96
N SER A 274 11.62 -6.63 14.39
CA SER A 274 10.99 -5.51 15.11
C SER A 274 9.48 -5.68 15.25
N GLY A 275 9.01 -5.86 16.51
CA GLY A 275 7.58 -5.94 16.82
C GLY A 275 6.83 -4.64 16.52
N HIS A 276 7.39 -3.49 16.92
CA HIS A 276 6.80 -2.19 16.62
C HIS A 276 6.65 -1.94 15.11
N THR A 277 7.63 -2.37 14.30
CA THR A 277 7.52 -2.26 12.84
C THR A 277 6.43 -3.17 12.29
N ALA A 278 6.35 -4.41 12.78
CA ALA A 278 5.32 -5.36 12.34
C ALA A 278 3.92 -4.83 12.66
N GLU A 279 3.71 -4.30 13.87
CA GLU A 279 2.45 -3.69 14.27
C GLU A 279 2.12 -2.45 13.45
N ALA A 280 3.05 -1.48 13.35
CA ALA A 280 2.81 -0.23 12.65
C ALA A 280 2.52 -0.41 11.15
N VAL A 281 3.24 -1.32 10.48
CA VAL A 281 3.02 -1.60 9.05
C VAL A 281 1.69 -2.34 8.86
N ARG A 282 1.33 -3.28 9.74
CA ARG A 282 0.03 -3.96 9.72
C ARG A 282 -1.11 -2.96 9.90
N ASP A 283 -1.05 -2.11 10.93
CA ASP A 283 -2.08 -1.12 11.22
C ASP A 283 -2.21 -0.10 10.08
N ALA A 284 -1.08 0.37 9.55
CA ALA A 284 -1.04 1.28 8.41
C ALA A 284 -1.63 0.65 7.13
N LEU A 285 -1.34 -0.61 6.84
CA LEU A 285 -1.91 -1.35 5.70
C LEU A 285 -3.42 -1.55 5.86
N THR A 286 -3.86 -1.90 7.08
CA THR A 286 -5.28 -2.06 7.38
C THR A 286 -6.04 -0.74 7.20
N MET A 287 -5.51 0.35 7.74
CA MET A 287 -6.09 1.68 7.57
C MET A 287 -6.05 2.15 6.11
N ALA A 288 -4.98 1.83 5.36
CA ALA A 288 -4.87 2.08 3.93
C ALA A 288 -5.92 1.31 3.13
N TRP A 289 -6.23 0.07 3.53
CA TRP A 289 -7.28 -0.73 2.91
C TRP A 289 -8.68 -0.15 3.21
N LEU A 290 -8.90 0.34 4.44
CA LEU A 290 -10.15 0.95 4.87
C LEU A 290 -10.38 2.35 4.29
N VAL A 291 -9.31 3.13 4.04
CA VAL A 291 -9.36 4.49 3.46
C VAL A 291 -8.35 4.58 2.32
N PRO A 292 -8.66 3.96 1.17
CA PRO A 292 -7.71 3.85 0.06
C PRO A 292 -7.38 5.18 -0.60
N GLU A 293 -8.11 6.24 -0.29
CA GLU A 293 -7.79 7.62 -0.69
C GLU A 293 -6.44 8.08 -0.10
N ARG A 294 -6.03 7.50 1.05
CA ARG A 294 -4.74 7.77 1.70
C ARG A 294 -3.80 6.56 1.67
N TYR A 295 -3.97 5.68 0.70
CA TYR A 295 -3.29 4.37 0.67
C TYR A 295 -1.77 4.48 0.73
N GLN A 296 -1.17 5.26 -0.16
CA GLN A 296 0.28 5.39 -0.26
C GLN A 296 0.88 6.09 0.98
N GLU A 297 0.20 7.09 1.47
CA GLU A 297 0.59 7.91 2.61
C GLU A 297 0.58 7.08 3.90
N MET A 298 -0.46 6.28 4.10
CA MET A 298 -0.56 5.39 5.26
C MET A 298 0.56 4.36 5.28
N VAL A 299 0.82 3.68 4.15
CA VAL A 299 1.92 2.71 4.05
C VAL A 299 3.27 3.39 4.28
N SER A 300 3.47 4.60 3.74
CA SER A 300 4.69 5.39 3.95
C SER A 300 4.89 5.74 5.42
N ARG A 301 3.82 6.06 6.15
CA ARG A 301 3.87 6.32 7.60
C ARG A 301 4.23 5.08 8.41
N GLY A 302 3.64 3.92 8.09
CA GLY A 302 4.00 2.66 8.73
C GLY A 302 5.48 2.32 8.57
N MET A 303 6.04 2.54 7.36
CA MET A 303 7.47 2.36 7.08
C MET A 303 8.35 3.40 7.80
N GLU A 304 7.90 4.63 7.95
CA GLU A 304 8.59 5.67 8.72
C GLU A 304 8.70 5.30 10.20
N LEU A 305 7.63 4.78 10.80
CA LEU A 305 7.65 4.31 12.18
C LEU A 305 8.67 3.17 12.36
N GLY A 306 8.75 2.25 11.38
CA GLY A 306 9.79 1.23 11.37
C GLY A 306 11.20 1.83 11.36
N GLU A 307 11.48 2.85 10.56
CA GLU A 307 12.76 3.56 10.55
C GLU A 307 13.04 4.23 11.89
N ASN A 308 12.03 4.81 12.55
CA ASN A 308 12.16 5.44 13.85
C ASN A 308 12.62 4.44 14.94
N ARG A 309 12.44 3.12 14.73
CA ARG A 309 13.05 2.10 15.61
C ARG A 309 14.57 2.05 15.47
N ILE A 310 15.11 2.35 14.28
CA ILE A 310 16.56 2.45 14.03
C ILE A 310 17.07 3.77 14.61
N VAL A 311 16.36 4.86 14.40
CA VAL A 311 16.65 6.18 14.99
C VAL A 311 16.67 6.11 16.51
N ALA A 312 15.75 5.34 17.10
CA ALA A 312 15.72 5.07 18.54
C ALA A 312 16.95 4.31 19.06
N GLY A 313 17.70 3.62 18.20
CA GLY A 313 18.80 2.72 18.61
C GLY A 313 18.33 1.34 19.06
N MET A 314 17.03 1.06 18.96
CA MET A 314 16.40 -0.15 19.51
C MET A 314 16.39 -1.33 18.53
N HIS A 315 16.45 -1.09 17.24
CA HIS A 315 16.41 -2.11 16.18
C HIS A 315 17.38 -1.78 15.04
N SER A 316 17.74 -2.78 14.28
CA SER A 316 18.59 -2.68 13.09
C SER A 316 17.75 -2.69 11.80
N PRO A 317 18.33 -2.30 10.64
CA PRO A 317 17.66 -2.40 9.34
C PRO A 317 17.07 -3.78 9.05
N LEU A 318 17.78 -4.88 9.32
CA LEU A 318 17.27 -6.23 9.09
C LEU A 318 16.08 -6.56 9.99
N ASP A 319 16.07 -6.08 11.24
CA ASP A 319 14.93 -6.24 12.16
C ASP A 319 13.67 -5.55 11.60
N VAL A 320 13.84 -4.35 11.04
CA VAL A 320 12.76 -3.55 10.45
C VAL A 320 12.25 -4.19 9.15
N ILE A 321 13.16 -4.65 8.27
CA ILE A 321 12.79 -5.37 7.04
C ILE A 321 11.99 -6.63 7.38
N GLY A 322 12.46 -7.44 8.34
CA GLY A 322 11.74 -8.64 8.79
C GLY A 322 10.37 -8.32 9.39
N GLY A 323 10.26 -7.25 10.18
CA GLY A 323 8.98 -6.77 10.73
C GLY A 323 7.98 -6.38 9.64
N ARG A 324 8.44 -5.70 8.58
CA ARG A 324 7.62 -5.36 7.41
C ARG A 324 7.16 -6.62 6.65
N MET A 325 8.05 -7.59 6.45
CA MET A 325 7.70 -8.84 5.76
C MET A 325 6.61 -9.61 6.52
N LEU A 326 6.75 -9.75 7.82
CA LEU A 326 5.72 -10.38 8.66
C LEU A 326 4.40 -9.59 8.58
N ALA A 327 4.43 -8.26 8.66
CA ALA A 327 3.23 -7.43 8.58
C ALA A 327 2.45 -7.65 7.29
N LEU A 328 3.12 -7.70 6.13
CA LEU A 328 2.49 -7.98 4.83
C LEU A 328 1.78 -9.33 4.83
N ALA A 329 2.44 -10.37 5.32
CA ALA A 329 1.91 -11.72 5.36
C ALA A 329 0.70 -11.84 6.30
N VAL A 330 0.80 -11.29 7.52
CA VAL A 330 -0.29 -11.29 8.52
C VAL A 330 -1.48 -10.48 8.03
N THR A 331 -1.24 -9.26 7.49
CA THR A 331 -2.33 -8.42 6.98
C THR A 331 -3.08 -9.13 5.86
N THR A 332 -2.37 -9.78 4.95
CA THR A 332 -2.99 -10.57 3.87
C THR A 332 -3.85 -11.71 4.43
N ALA A 333 -3.32 -12.47 5.37
CA ALA A 333 -4.03 -13.61 5.97
C ALA A 333 -5.30 -13.15 6.70
N ASN A 334 -5.19 -12.10 7.51
CA ASN A 334 -6.31 -11.60 8.30
C ASN A 334 -7.37 -10.88 7.44
N LEU A 335 -6.98 -10.10 6.43
CA LEU A 335 -7.93 -9.55 5.44
C LEU A 335 -8.71 -10.66 4.72
N THR A 336 -8.06 -11.80 4.45
CA THR A 336 -8.72 -12.95 3.85
C THR A 336 -9.66 -13.65 4.83
N ALA A 337 -9.22 -13.86 6.07
CA ALA A 337 -10.00 -14.55 7.10
C ALA A 337 -11.22 -13.74 7.57
N TYR A 338 -11.05 -12.41 7.70
CA TYR A 338 -12.07 -11.49 8.21
C TYR A 338 -12.61 -10.56 7.11
N HIS A 339 -12.71 -11.05 5.88
CA HIS A 339 -13.04 -10.20 4.72
C HIS A 339 -14.41 -9.52 4.83
N GLU A 340 -15.42 -10.18 5.40
CA GLU A 340 -16.75 -9.58 5.61
C GLU A 340 -16.70 -8.46 6.64
N ASP A 341 -15.94 -8.63 7.72
CA ASP A 341 -15.76 -7.60 8.75
C ASP A 341 -14.97 -6.42 8.19
N ALA A 342 -13.96 -6.68 7.36
CA ALA A 342 -13.22 -5.66 6.63
C ALA A 342 -14.15 -4.81 5.77
N ARG A 343 -15.08 -5.41 5.05
CA ARG A 343 -16.03 -4.68 4.20
C ARG A 343 -17.06 -3.88 4.99
N ARG A 344 -17.51 -4.39 6.13
CA ARG A 344 -18.38 -3.63 7.05
C ARG A 344 -17.65 -2.44 7.64
N ALA A 345 -16.42 -2.66 8.12
CA ALA A 345 -15.55 -1.61 8.63
C ALA A 345 -15.23 -0.55 7.56
N PHE A 346 -14.95 -0.96 6.31
CA PHE A 346 -14.75 -0.04 5.18
C PHE A 346 -15.95 0.88 4.96
N THR A 347 -17.16 0.32 4.97
CA THR A 347 -18.38 1.09 4.78
C THR A 347 -18.59 2.07 5.92
N GLN A 348 -18.41 1.62 7.16
CA GLN A 348 -18.57 2.47 8.35
C GLN A 348 -17.50 3.59 8.39
N ALA A 349 -16.25 3.27 8.05
CA ALA A 349 -15.18 4.27 8.00
C ALA A 349 -15.52 5.42 7.05
N HIS A 350 -15.97 5.11 5.84
CA HIS A 350 -16.33 6.14 4.87
C HIS A 350 -17.54 6.97 5.33
N GLN A 351 -18.61 6.33 5.82
CA GLN A 351 -19.79 7.05 6.31
C GLN A 351 -19.45 8.03 7.44
N ALA A 352 -18.68 7.57 8.42
CA ALA A 352 -18.27 8.39 9.55
C ALA A 352 -17.32 9.53 9.13
N LEU A 353 -16.38 9.27 8.22
CA LEU A 353 -15.44 10.29 7.77
C LEU A 353 -16.12 11.32 6.87
N TRP A 354 -17.01 10.95 5.96
CA TRP A 354 -17.79 11.90 5.16
C TRP A 354 -18.61 12.84 6.03
N GLN A 355 -19.27 12.29 7.05
CA GLN A 355 -20.05 13.10 7.99
C GLN A 355 -19.16 14.09 8.76
N ARG A 356 -18.02 13.63 9.31
CA ARG A 356 -17.13 14.46 10.14
C ARG A 356 -16.36 15.51 9.35
N THR A 357 -16.14 15.28 8.06
CA THR A 357 -15.46 16.23 7.18
C THR A 357 -16.41 17.07 6.32
N ALA A 358 -17.74 16.87 6.47
CA ALA A 358 -18.76 17.47 5.63
C ALA A 358 -18.50 17.27 4.12
N THR A 359 -18.00 16.09 3.76
CA THR A 359 -17.72 15.69 2.37
C THR A 359 -18.74 14.67 1.87
N GLN A 360 -18.66 14.40 0.57
CA GLN A 360 -19.42 13.35 -0.10
C GLN A 360 -18.43 12.46 -0.90
N PRO A 361 -18.83 11.27 -1.38
CA PRO A 361 -17.95 10.39 -2.15
C PRO A 361 -17.19 11.10 -3.27
N ALA A 362 -17.84 12.03 -3.97
CA ALA A 362 -17.23 12.78 -5.09
C ALA A 362 -16.16 13.80 -4.66
N THR A 363 -16.21 14.29 -3.42
CA THR A 363 -15.31 15.34 -2.91
C THR A 363 -14.30 14.83 -1.88
N PHE A 364 -14.48 13.61 -1.39
CA PHE A 364 -13.69 13.04 -0.30
C PHE A 364 -12.21 12.88 -0.68
N PHE A 365 -11.92 12.38 -1.89
CA PHE A 365 -10.54 12.25 -2.36
C PHE A 365 -9.81 13.61 -2.38
N ALA A 366 -10.46 14.65 -2.89
CA ALA A 366 -9.89 16.00 -2.93
C ALA A 366 -9.64 16.55 -1.51
N TYR A 367 -10.58 16.34 -0.59
CA TYR A 367 -10.42 16.73 0.81
C TYR A 367 -9.25 15.99 1.46
N ALA A 368 -9.14 14.69 1.25
CA ALA A 368 -8.07 13.86 1.79
C ALA A 368 -6.66 14.31 1.35
N HIS A 369 -6.55 15.10 0.27
CA HIS A 369 -5.31 15.63 -0.29
C HIS A 369 -5.25 17.16 -0.31
N ALA A 370 -6.10 17.85 0.47
CA ALA A 370 -6.18 19.32 0.45
C ALA A 370 -5.02 20.01 1.17
N ALA A 371 -4.30 19.31 2.06
CA ALA A 371 -3.21 19.91 2.82
C ALA A 371 -1.93 20.04 1.96
N PRO A 372 -1.22 21.18 2.08
CA PRO A 372 0.07 21.35 1.41
C PRO A 372 1.16 20.49 2.08
N PRO A 373 2.31 20.24 1.41
CA PRO A 373 3.42 19.47 1.97
C PRO A 373 3.97 19.99 3.31
N SER A 374 3.80 21.27 3.60
CA SER A 374 4.16 21.87 4.90
C SER A 374 3.28 21.41 6.06
N ALA A 375 2.05 20.97 5.78
CA ALA A 375 1.09 20.48 6.78
C ALA A 375 0.89 18.95 6.70
N ASP A 376 1.17 18.34 5.56
CA ASP A 376 1.11 16.89 5.35
C ASP A 376 2.43 16.41 4.72
N ARG A 377 3.32 15.85 5.54
CA ARG A 377 4.64 15.37 5.07
C ARG A 377 4.59 14.20 4.11
N PHE A 378 3.42 13.58 3.92
CA PHE A 378 3.20 12.51 2.97
C PHE A 378 2.46 12.95 1.69
N ALA A 379 2.19 14.25 1.52
CA ALA A 379 1.45 14.78 0.37
C ALA A 379 2.18 14.62 -0.97
N ASP A 380 3.52 14.44 -0.98
CA ASP A 380 4.28 14.24 -2.21
C ASP A 380 4.47 12.74 -2.53
N PRO A 381 3.75 12.20 -3.52
CA PRO A 381 3.85 10.78 -3.88
C PRO A 381 5.22 10.39 -4.44
N THR A 382 5.97 11.34 -5.01
CA THR A 382 7.33 11.07 -5.51
C THR A 382 8.30 10.87 -4.35
N LEU A 383 8.20 11.72 -3.34
CA LEU A 383 8.99 11.59 -2.12
C LEU A 383 8.63 10.30 -1.38
N ASN A 384 7.34 9.96 -1.29
CA ASN A 384 6.89 8.71 -0.68
C ASN A 384 7.53 7.48 -1.35
N ARG A 385 7.53 7.40 -2.69
CA ARG A 385 8.18 6.30 -3.43
C ARG A 385 9.68 6.24 -3.18
N LEU A 386 10.37 7.38 -3.20
CA LEU A 386 11.81 7.45 -2.95
C LEU A 386 12.16 6.97 -1.55
N GLN A 387 11.43 7.44 -0.54
CA GLN A 387 11.65 7.05 0.85
C GLN A 387 11.27 5.59 1.10
N ALA A 388 10.21 5.09 0.47
CA ALA A 388 9.84 3.68 0.56
C ALA A 388 10.94 2.79 -0.01
N LEU A 389 11.47 3.08 -1.19
CA LEU A 389 12.57 2.32 -1.79
C LEU A 389 13.81 2.32 -0.89
N ARG A 390 14.17 3.46 -0.31
CA ARG A 390 15.27 3.57 0.65
C ARG A 390 15.00 2.72 1.90
N ARG A 391 13.79 2.80 2.48
CA ARG A 391 13.38 2.02 3.67
C ARG A 391 13.21 0.53 3.39
N MET A 392 13.03 0.13 2.15
CA MET A 392 13.03 -1.29 1.78
C MET A 392 14.43 -1.90 1.88
N THR A 393 15.48 -1.16 1.53
CA THR A 393 16.84 -1.68 1.42
C THR A 393 17.81 -1.13 2.45
N PHE A 394 17.52 0.02 3.06
CA PHE A 394 18.44 0.75 3.96
C PHE A 394 19.87 0.87 3.41
N GLY A 395 20.00 0.90 2.08
CA GLY A 395 21.31 1.02 1.41
C GLY A 395 22.11 -0.28 1.35
N PHE A 396 21.58 -1.42 1.74
CA PHE A 396 22.24 -2.70 1.49
C PHE A 396 22.49 -2.93 0.01
N ALA A 397 23.69 -3.39 -0.32
CA ALA A 397 23.98 -3.91 -1.63
C ALA A 397 23.36 -5.29 -1.81
N PRO A 398 22.96 -5.65 -3.04
CA PRO A 398 22.58 -7.02 -3.35
C PRO A 398 23.73 -7.99 -3.10
N ILE A 399 23.43 -9.13 -2.47
CA ILE A 399 24.36 -10.21 -2.15
C ILE A 399 24.07 -11.49 -2.96
N GLY A 400 23.00 -11.48 -3.74
CA GLY A 400 22.55 -12.59 -4.58
C GLY A 400 22.23 -12.16 -6.02
N PRO A 401 21.74 -13.10 -6.86
CA PRO A 401 21.35 -12.81 -8.24
C PRO A 401 20.29 -11.72 -8.35
N ARG A 402 20.50 -10.74 -9.24
CA ARG A 402 19.64 -9.53 -9.36
C ARG A 402 18.47 -9.68 -10.33
N HIS A 403 18.38 -10.79 -11.04
CA HIS A 403 17.44 -10.97 -12.17
C HIS A 403 16.43 -12.10 -11.95
N ARG A 404 16.24 -12.54 -10.70
CA ARG A 404 15.19 -13.51 -10.40
C ARG A 404 13.82 -12.87 -10.58
N PRO A 405 12.89 -13.50 -11.31
CA PRO A 405 11.52 -12.99 -11.41
C PRO A 405 10.91 -12.83 -10.02
N PRO A 406 10.10 -11.78 -9.79
CA PRO A 406 9.35 -11.67 -8.55
C PRO A 406 8.28 -12.76 -8.47
N VAL A 407 8.15 -13.34 -7.30
CA VAL A 407 6.99 -14.15 -6.91
C VAL A 407 6.03 -13.27 -6.15
N VAL A 408 4.74 -13.33 -6.47
CA VAL A 408 3.69 -12.68 -5.69
C VAL A 408 3.11 -13.73 -4.75
N PRO A 409 3.12 -13.50 -3.43
CA PRO A 409 2.59 -14.45 -2.48
C PRO A 409 1.13 -14.78 -2.72
N LYS A 410 0.70 -15.95 -2.28
CA LYS A 410 -0.69 -16.39 -2.37
C LYS A 410 -1.58 -15.46 -1.54
N GLY A 411 -2.63 -14.92 -2.13
CA GLY A 411 -3.57 -14.01 -1.48
C GLY A 411 -3.12 -12.55 -1.37
N ALA A 412 -1.85 -12.21 -1.71
CA ALA A 412 -1.33 -10.84 -1.55
C ALA A 412 -2.11 -9.78 -2.35
N GLU A 413 -2.83 -10.19 -3.39
CA GLU A 413 -3.69 -9.31 -4.20
C GLU A 413 -4.82 -8.63 -3.43
N ILE A 414 -5.19 -9.16 -2.25
CA ILE A 414 -6.21 -8.57 -1.38
C ILE A 414 -5.75 -7.22 -0.80
N LEU A 415 -4.44 -7.03 -0.64
CA LEU A 415 -3.86 -5.78 -0.15
C LEU A 415 -4.24 -4.59 -1.04
N LEU A 416 -4.45 -4.81 -2.34
CA LEU A 416 -4.80 -3.77 -3.31
C LEU A 416 -6.30 -3.75 -3.68
N GLU A 417 -7.16 -4.50 -3.00
CA GLU A 417 -8.57 -4.67 -3.39
C GLU A 417 -9.34 -3.35 -3.42
N THR A 418 -9.24 -2.56 -2.37
CA THR A 418 -9.94 -1.27 -2.25
C THR A 418 -9.26 -0.16 -3.02
N ARG A 419 -7.93 -0.25 -3.22
CA ARG A 419 -7.18 0.71 -4.01
C ARG A 419 -7.45 0.58 -5.52
N PHE A 420 -7.66 -0.65 -6.00
CA PHE A 420 -7.98 -0.93 -7.40
C PHE A 420 -9.24 -1.79 -7.52
N PRO A 421 -10.42 -1.26 -7.15
CA PRO A 421 -11.65 -2.04 -7.14
C PRO A 421 -12.13 -2.43 -8.54
N TYR A 422 -11.60 -1.79 -9.59
CA TYR A 422 -11.88 -2.08 -11.00
C TYR A 422 -10.91 -3.09 -11.63
N LEU A 423 -9.84 -3.50 -10.92
CA LEU A 423 -8.95 -4.56 -11.36
C LEU A 423 -9.35 -5.91 -10.76
N SER A 424 -9.26 -6.97 -11.54
CA SER A 424 -9.44 -8.32 -11.02
C SER A 424 -8.30 -8.69 -10.04
N ALA A 425 -8.52 -9.71 -9.21
CA ALA A 425 -7.49 -10.25 -8.31
C ALA A 425 -6.19 -10.59 -9.09
N LEU A 426 -6.33 -11.26 -10.25
CA LEU A 426 -5.18 -11.65 -11.08
C LEU A 426 -4.45 -10.44 -11.68
N GLN A 427 -5.14 -9.34 -11.98
CA GLN A 427 -4.52 -8.10 -12.43
C GLN A 427 -3.81 -7.37 -11.27
N ARG A 428 -4.39 -7.33 -10.08
CA ARG A 428 -3.71 -6.79 -8.88
C ARG A 428 -2.42 -7.55 -8.57
N ARG A 429 -2.37 -8.87 -8.83
CA ARG A 429 -1.13 -9.66 -8.76
C ARG A 429 -0.06 -9.17 -9.74
N VAL A 430 -0.46 -8.84 -10.99
CA VAL A 430 0.47 -8.24 -11.98
C VAL A 430 1.00 -6.89 -11.51
N VAL A 431 0.16 -6.05 -10.90
CA VAL A 431 0.59 -4.77 -10.29
C VAL A 431 1.68 -5.05 -9.25
N LEU A 432 1.43 -5.95 -8.28
CA LEU A 432 2.42 -6.34 -7.26
C LEU A 432 3.71 -6.91 -7.87
N LYS A 433 3.58 -7.76 -8.90
CA LYS A 433 4.73 -8.39 -9.58
C LYS A 433 5.61 -7.38 -10.30
N THR A 434 5.00 -6.47 -11.02
CA THR A 434 5.71 -5.52 -11.88
C THR A 434 6.29 -4.31 -11.14
N THR A 435 5.87 -4.11 -9.89
CA THR A 435 6.37 -3.06 -9.00
C THR A 435 7.31 -3.58 -7.92
N ALA A 436 7.51 -4.90 -7.85
CA ALA A 436 8.38 -5.54 -6.87
C ALA A 436 9.84 -5.09 -7.00
N LEU A 437 10.54 -5.08 -5.86
CA LEU A 437 11.97 -4.80 -5.81
C LEU A 437 12.76 -5.85 -6.61
N ALA A 438 13.89 -5.46 -7.20
CA ALA A 438 14.83 -6.38 -7.80
C ALA A 438 15.31 -7.43 -6.77
N SER A 439 15.70 -8.61 -7.23
CA SER A 439 16.22 -9.68 -6.37
C SER A 439 17.65 -9.41 -5.88
N GLY A 440 18.10 -10.21 -4.94
CA GLY A 440 19.47 -10.23 -4.45
C GLY A 440 19.71 -9.49 -3.14
N TYR A 441 18.76 -8.71 -2.63
CA TYR A 441 18.93 -8.00 -1.37
C TYR A 441 18.84 -8.95 -0.16
N PRO A 442 19.59 -8.68 0.94
CA PRO A 442 19.56 -9.51 2.13
C PRO A 442 18.14 -9.78 2.62
N ILE A 443 17.85 -11.03 2.96
CA ILE A 443 16.59 -11.58 3.47
C ILE A 443 15.33 -11.42 2.59
N MET A 444 15.39 -10.66 1.50
CA MET A 444 14.18 -10.30 0.74
C MET A 444 13.81 -11.28 -0.38
N ASP A 445 14.68 -12.21 -0.73
CA ASP A 445 14.37 -13.28 -1.69
C ASP A 445 13.80 -14.52 -0.99
N ASP A 446 12.79 -14.30 -0.14
CA ASP A 446 12.07 -15.39 0.52
C ASP A 446 11.28 -16.22 -0.51
N ALA A 447 11.06 -17.51 -0.19
CA ALA A 447 10.42 -18.46 -1.10
C ALA A 447 8.97 -18.08 -1.45
N GLU A 448 8.29 -17.36 -0.57
CA GLU A 448 6.89 -16.95 -0.75
C GLU A 448 6.78 -15.60 -1.51
N GLY A 449 7.82 -14.74 -1.47
CA GLY A 449 7.89 -13.47 -2.19
C GLY A 449 7.51 -12.22 -1.40
N TRP A 450 7.31 -12.29 -0.08
CA TRP A 450 6.90 -11.16 0.77
C TRP A 450 7.93 -10.03 0.83
N GLY A 451 9.22 -10.37 0.86
CA GLY A 451 10.30 -9.40 1.04
C GLY A 451 10.36 -8.34 -0.06
N ARG A 452 10.06 -8.73 -1.29
CA ARG A 452 10.21 -7.89 -2.48
C ARG A 452 8.99 -7.04 -2.81
N LEU A 453 7.84 -7.24 -2.16
CA LEU A 453 6.63 -6.47 -2.43
C LEU A 453 6.83 -4.99 -2.06
N ASN A 454 6.70 -4.11 -3.05
CA ASN A 454 6.75 -2.66 -2.88
C ASN A 454 5.33 -2.08 -2.96
N ILE A 455 4.63 -2.08 -1.83
CA ILE A 455 3.23 -1.68 -1.77
C ILE A 455 3.04 -0.18 -2.07
N VAL A 456 4.01 0.66 -1.73
CA VAL A 456 3.97 2.10 -2.04
C VAL A 456 4.02 2.33 -3.56
N ALA A 457 4.90 1.62 -4.27
CA ALA A 457 4.93 1.68 -5.74
C ALA A 457 3.70 1.00 -6.37
N ALA A 458 3.22 -0.10 -5.79
CA ALA A 458 2.04 -0.80 -6.27
C ALA A 458 0.77 0.08 -6.20
N ALA A 459 0.64 0.94 -5.20
CA ALA A 459 -0.47 1.90 -5.08
C ALA A 459 -0.56 2.90 -6.25
N ASP A 460 0.50 3.05 -7.02
CA ASP A 460 0.59 3.91 -8.21
C ASP A 460 0.31 3.20 -9.55
N GLY A 461 -0.22 1.98 -9.50
CA GLY A 461 -0.57 1.18 -10.68
C GLY A 461 0.56 0.27 -11.17
N TYR A 462 0.46 -0.17 -12.41
CA TYR A 462 1.43 -1.09 -13.02
C TYR A 462 2.83 -0.49 -13.12
N GLY A 463 3.85 -1.34 -12.96
CA GLY A 463 5.24 -0.99 -13.30
C GLY A 463 5.60 -1.36 -14.75
N GLN A 464 4.97 -2.42 -15.30
CA GLN A 464 5.20 -2.88 -16.66
C GLN A 464 3.94 -3.54 -17.25
N PHE A 465 3.77 -3.42 -18.56
CA PHE A 465 2.86 -4.23 -19.37
C PHE A 465 3.68 -5.26 -20.14
N THR A 466 3.91 -6.43 -19.55
CA THR A 466 4.59 -7.54 -20.22
C THR A 466 3.66 -8.31 -21.18
N GLY A 467 2.35 -8.10 -21.04
CA GLY A 467 1.29 -8.53 -21.95
C GLY A 467 0.21 -7.44 -22.02
N ASN A 468 -0.80 -7.65 -22.86
CA ASN A 468 -1.90 -6.71 -23.02
C ASN A 468 -2.74 -6.64 -21.75
N VAL A 469 -3.12 -5.45 -21.34
CA VAL A 469 -3.93 -5.17 -20.16
C VAL A 469 -5.23 -4.50 -20.58
N LYS A 470 -6.36 -5.02 -20.11
CA LYS A 470 -7.68 -4.43 -20.29
C LYS A 470 -8.22 -3.95 -18.94
N VAL A 471 -8.66 -2.73 -18.89
CA VAL A 471 -9.20 -2.07 -17.69
C VAL A 471 -10.63 -1.62 -17.98
N ALA A 472 -11.57 -2.03 -17.13
CA ALA A 472 -12.96 -1.59 -17.21
C ALA A 472 -13.34 -0.82 -15.93
N MET A 473 -13.60 0.48 -16.07
CA MET A 473 -14.01 1.35 -14.96
C MET A 473 -15.48 1.73 -15.10
N ASP A 474 -16.22 1.63 -13.99
CA ASP A 474 -17.64 1.98 -13.94
C ASP A 474 -17.83 3.21 -13.02
N ALA A 475 -17.99 4.37 -13.63
CA ALA A 475 -18.15 5.64 -12.91
C ALA A 475 -19.35 5.65 -11.94
N ALA A 476 -20.39 4.86 -12.20
CA ALA A 476 -21.58 4.79 -11.34
C ALA A 476 -21.28 4.22 -9.95
N LYS A 477 -20.15 3.48 -9.81
CA LYS A 477 -19.70 2.95 -8.51
C LYS A 477 -18.99 3.96 -7.63
N GLY A 478 -18.66 5.13 -8.15
CA GLY A 478 -17.92 6.18 -7.42
C GLY A 478 -16.49 5.80 -7.06
N GLY A 479 -15.83 6.64 -6.25
CA GLY A 479 -14.46 6.44 -5.79
C GLY A 479 -13.49 6.15 -6.93
N PHE A 480 -12.57 5.20 -6.73
CA PHE A 480 -11.59 4.83 -7.76
C PHE A 480 -12.18 4.17 -9.02
N ASN A 481 -13.43 3.69 -8.99
CA ASN A 481 -14.11 3.26 -10.21
C ASN A 481 -14.53 4.46 -11.08
N GLN A 482 -14.81 5.61 -10.46
CA GLN A 482 -15.18 6.83 -11.18
C GLN A 482 -13.93 7.53 -11.74
N SER A 483 -12.88 7.66 -10.94
CA SER A 483 -11.65 8.35 -11.35
C SER A 483 -10.45 7.83 -10.58
N ASP A 484 -9.37 7.49 -11.31
CA ASP A 484 -8.11 7.07 -10.71
C ASP A 484 -6.91 7.60 -11.50
N SER A 485 -5.74 7.62 -10.83
CA SER A 485 -4.47 8.04 -11.42
C SER A 485 -3.39 6.97 -11.23
N TRP A 486 -2.76 6.55 -12.34
CA TRP A 486 -1.55 5.75 -12.30
C TRP A 486 -0.33 6.64 -12.51
N ARG A 487 0.59 6.60 -11.54
CA ARG A 487 1.74 7.51 -11.46
C ARG A 487 3.06 6.83 -11.77
N ASN A 488 3.11 5.50 -11.90
CA ASN A 488 4.32 4.78 -12.28
C ASN A 488 4.71 5.06 -13.74
N ALA A 489 6.03 4.99 -14.01
CA ALA A 489 6.57 4.99 -15.36
C ALA A 489 6.48 3.57 -15.94
N ILE A 490 5.36 3.27 -16.60
CA ILE A 490 5.01 1.94 -17.08
C ILE A 490 5.86 1.56 -18.30
N GLY A 491 6.60 0.46 -18.19
CA GLY A 491 7.38 -0.14 -19.27
C GLY A 491 6.68 -1.31 -19.97
N GLY A 492 7.44 -2.08 -20.78
CA GLY A 492 7.00 -3.33 -21.38
C GLY A 492 6.48 -3.22 -22.81
N GLN A 493 6.06 -4.35 -23.38
CA GLN A 493 5.61 -4.47 -24.77
C GLN A 493 4.09 -4.62 -24.93
N GLY A 494 3.37 -4.72 -23.82
CA GLY A 494 1.92 -4.89 -23.83
C GLY A 494 1.17 -3.60 -24.19
N LYS A 495 -0.08 -3.78 -24.60
CA LYS A 495 -1.05 -2.74 -24.92
C LYS A 495 -1.94 -2.45 -23.72
N LEU A 496 -2.30 -1.18 -23.51
CA LEU A 496 -3.38 -0.77 -22.60
C LEU A 496 -4.68 -0.61 -23.38
N THR A 497 -5.76 -1.25 -22.92
CA THR A 497 -7.13 -1.01 -23.41
C THR A 497 -8.00 -0.53 -22.25
N LEU A 498 -8.57 0.67 -22.37
CA LEU A 498 -9.55 1.22 -21.41
C LEU A 498 -10.97 1.04 -21.93
N GLN A 499 -11.86 0.58 -21.05
CA GLN A 499 -13.28 0.36 -21.29
C GLN A 499 -14.13 0.95 -20.14
N GLY A 500 -15.46 1.01 -20.35
CA GLY A 500 -16.42 1.47 -19.34
C GLY A 500 -16.69 2.96 -19.41
N SER A 501 -16.95 3.59 -18.26
CA SER A 501 -17.39 4.99 -18.17
C SER A 501 -16.52 5.87 -17.27
N GLY A 502 -15.56 5.29 -16.52
CA GLY A 502 -14.71 6.02 -15.60
C GLY A 502 -13.54 6.74 -16.28
N THR A 503 -12.79 7.49 -15.49
CA THR A 503 -11.62 8.25 -15.93
C THR A 503 -10.33 7.63 -15.37
N LEU A 504 -9.41 7.27 -16.25
CA LEU A 504 -8.06 6.85 -15.87
C LEU A 504 -7.05 7.92 -16.30
N ARG A 505 -6.32 8.48 -15.35
CA ARG A 505 -5.26 9.44 -15.61
C ARG A 505 -3.89 8.76 -15.55
N LEU A 506 -3.05 8.97 -16.56
CA LEU A 506 -1.68 8.47 -16.63
C LEU A 506 -0.70 9.63 -16.46
N THR A 507 0.04 9.67 -15.36
CA THR A 507 0.98 10.77 -15.06
C THR A 507 2.45 10.36 -15.15
N GLY A 508 2.73 9.05 -15.27
CA GLY A 508 4.08 8.52 -15.45
C GLY A 508 4.67 8.81 -16.83
N ALA A 509 6.00 8.85 -16.93
CA ALA A 509 6.72 8.89 -18.20
C ALA A 509 6.76 7.48 -18.82
N ASN A 510 5.64 7.04 -19.38
CA ASN A 510 5.44 5.68 -19.86
C ASN A 510 6.27 5.35 -21.09
N ARG A 511 6.69 4.09 -21.22
CA ARG A 511 7.54 3.56 -22.30
C ARG A 511 7.00 2.27 -22.91
N TYR A 512 5.81 1.82 -22.48
CA TYR A 512 5.22 0.63 -23.08
C TYR A 512 4.95 0.84 -24.57
N SER A 513 5.20 -0.20 -25.37
CA SER A 513 5.24 -0.08 -26.83
C SER A 513 4.06 -0.72 -27.57
N GLY A 514 3.22 -1.50 -26.88
CA GLY A 514 2.09 -2.20 -27.51
C GLY A 514 0.92 -1.31 -27.90
N GLY A 515 1.01 0.00 -27.59
CA GLY A 515 -0.01 0.99 -27.92
C GLY A 515 -1.08 1.16 -26.84
N THR A 516 -1.95 2.12 -27.08
CA THR A 516 -3.06 2.49 -26.19
C THR A 516 -4.36 2.52 -26.96
N GLU A 517 -5.39 1.86 -26.43
CA GLU A 517 -6.72 1.79 -27.02
C GLU A 517 -7.77 2.26 -26.01
N VAL A 518 -8.60 3.22 -26.40
CA VAL A 518 -9.67 3.76 -25.56
C VAL A 518 -11.00 3.39 -26.21
N GLN A 519 -11.62 2.32 -25.74
CA GLN A 519 -12.89 1.83 -26.25
C GLN A 519 -14.10 2.51 -25.56
N GLY A 520 -13.91 3.02 -24.34
CA GLY A 520 -14.91 3.72 -23.55
C GLY A 520 -14.27 4.43 -22.35
N GLY A 521 -15.04 5.32 -21.70
CA GLY A 521 -14.54 6.15 -20.60
C GLY A 521 -13.59 7.25 -21.07
N VAL A 522 -12.83 7.79 -20.13
CA VAL A 522 -11.87 8.88 -20.37
C VAL A 522 -10.45 8.44 -20.03
N LEU A 523 -9.54 8.52 -20.98
CA LEU A 523 -8.11 8.37 -20.71
C LEU A 523 -7.44 9.74 -20.73
N GLU A 524 -6.92 10.16 -19.57
CA GLU A 524 -6.30 11.47 -19.40
C GLU A 524 -4.78 11.38 -19.39
N ALA A 525 -4.14 12.22 -20.20
CA ALA A 525 -2.70 12.40 -20.20
C ALA A 525 -2.28 13.50 -19.21
N GLY A 526 -1.57 13.11 -18.15
CA GLY A 526 -0.96 14.02 -17.18
C GLY A 526 0.54 14.23 -17.38
N SER A 527 1.15 13.58 -18.39
CA SER A 527 2.57 13.72 -18.74
C SER A 527 2.78 13.66 -20.26
N ALA A 528 3.92 14.12 -20.75
CA ALA A 528 4.26 14.11 -22.18
C ALA A 528 4.29 12.70 -22.81
N ARG A 529 4.49 11.66 -22.02
CA ARG A 529 4.55 10.26 -22.46
C ARG A 529 3.47 9.40 -21.82
N ALA A 530 2.34 9.99 -21.43
CA ALA A 530 1.27 9.30 -20.75
C ALA A 530 0.81 8.02 -21.47
N PHE A 531 0.74 8.05 -22.80
CA PHE A 531 0.21 6.94 -23.61
C PHE A 531 1.27 5.96 -24.13
N GLY A 532 2.48 5.97 -23.55
CA GLY A 532 3.60 5.14 -24.00
C GLY A 532 4.23 5.65 -25.31
N VAL A 533 4.86 4.72 -26.04
CA VAL A 533 5.58 5.05 -27.31
C VAL A 533 4.92 4.40 -28.53
N GLY A 534 3.79 3.72 -28.35
CA GLY A 534 3.03 3.04 -29.40
C GLY A 534 1.93 3.91 -30.02
N ASP A 535 1.07 3.24 -30.75
CA ASP A 535 -0.10 3.83 -31.42
C ASP A 535 -1.20 4.20 -30.41
N LEU A 536 -1.94 5.28 -30.64
CA LEU A 536 -3.12 5.68 -29.88
C LEU A 536 -4.37 5.52 -30.75
N TYR A 537 -5.26 4.61 -30.32
CA TYR A 537 -6.54 4.35 -30.98
C TYR A 537 -7.71 4.73 -30.07
N VAL A 538 -8.68 5.49 -30.60
CA VAL A 538 -9.85 5.95 -29.86
C VAL A 538 -11.12 5.46 -30.56
N GLY A 539 -11.83 4.51 -29.90
CA GLY A 539 -13.10 3.96 -30.37
C GLY A 539 -14.26 4.94 -30.21
N ASN A 540 -15.44 4.60 -30.73
CA ASN A 540 -16.61 5.49 -30.77
C ASN A 540 -17.06 6.01 -29.40
N GLN A 541 -16.93 5.23 -28.34
CA GLN A 541 -17.31 5.65 -26.97
C GLN A 541 -16.08 6.15 -26.16
N GLY A 542 -14.91 6.13 -26.77
CA GLY A 542 -13.66 6.51 -26.14
C GLY A 542 -13.47 8.03 -26.13
N ARG A 543 -12.94 8.52 -25.02
CA ARG A 543 -12.52 9.92 -24.85
C ARG A 543 -11.07 9.98 -24.41
N VAL A 544 -10.30 10.84 -25.05
CA VAL A 544 -8.93 11.16 -24.67
C VAL A 544 -8.88 12.62 -24.25
N ARG A 545 -8.27 12.89 -23.09
CA ARG A 545 -8.01 14.26 -22.60
C ARG A 545 -6.52 14.49 -22.45
N ILE A 546 -6.04 15.58 -23.02
CA ILE A 546 -4.64 16.03 -22.93
C ILE A 546 -4.58 17.18 -21.90
N ALA A 547 -4.20 16.88 -20.67
CA ALA A 547 -4.06 17.83 -19.58
C ALA A 547 -2.59 18.00 -19.11
N ALA A 548 -1.64 17.47 -19.88
CA ALA A 548 -0.22 17.57 -19.59
C ALA A 548 0.32 18.99 -19.80
N LEU A 549 1.31 19.40 -18.99
CA LEU A 549 1.96 20.71 -19.06
C LEU A 549 2.90 20.88 -20.26
N SER A 550 3.15 19.81 -20.99
CA SER A 550 3.99 19.79 -22.20
C SER A 550 3.28 18.93 -23.26
N PRO A 551 3.64 19.09 -24.55
CA PRO A 551 3.01 18.34 -25.62
C PRO A 551 3.10 16.83 -25.40
N VAL A 552 1.97 16.11 -25.55
CA VAL A 552 1.91 14.65 -25.45
C VAL A 552 2.37 14.06 -26.78
N GLN A 553 3.24 13.05 -26.72
CA GLN A 553 3.81 12.39 -27.89
C GLN A 553 3.26 10.99 -28.05
N VAL A 554 2.84 10.62 -29.27
CA VAL A 554 2.42 9.27 -29.66
C VAL A 554 2.99 8.91 -31.03
N LYS A 555 3.07 7.62 -31.34
CA LYS A 555 3.57 7.13 -32.63
C LYS A 555 2.58 7.43 -33.76
N SER A 556 1.32 7.07 -33.60
CA SER A 556 0.21 7.42 -34.49
C SER A 556 -1.05 7.73 -33.68
N TYR A 557 -2.02 8.40 -34.29
CA TYR A 557 -3.33 8.68 -33.71
C TYR A 557 -4.43 8.29 -34.69
N THR A 558 -5.38 7.47 -34.22
CA THR A 558 -6.57 7.12 -34.99
C THR A 558 -7.81 7.24 -34.11
N ALA A 559 -8.80 8.01 -34.55
CA ALA A 559 -10.08 8.16 -33.86
C ALA A 559 -11.24 7.81 -34.76
N LEU A 560 -12.22 7.06 -34.23
CA LEU A 560 -13.45 6.73 -34.91
C LEU A 560 -14.45 7.91 -34.93
N PRO A 561 -15.52 7.87 -35.76
CA PRO A 561 -16.41 9.02 -35.98
C PRO A 561 -17.13 9.58 -34.75
N GLU A 562 -17.36 8.77 -33.69
CA GLU A 562 -18.02 9.23 -32.46
C GLU A 562 -17.05 9.43 -31.29
N ALA A 563 -15.75 9.21 -31.51
CA ALA A 563 -14.69 9.45 -30.53
C ALA A 563 -14.57 10.94 -30.17
N SER A 564 -13.97 11.24 -29.02
CA SER A 564 -13.64 12.62 -28.68
C SER A 564 -12.23 12.79 -28.16
N LEU A 565 -11.62 13.92 -28.54
CA LEU A 565 -10.35 14.40 -28.05
C LEU A 565 -10.54 15.75 -27.40
N GLU A 566 -10.12 15.90 -26.15
CA GLU A 566 -10.15 17.16 -25.40
C GLU A 566 -8.71 17.66 -25.19
N LEU A 567 -8.47 18.92 -25.45
CA LEU A 567 -7.17 19.60 -25.29
C LEU A 567 -7.29 20.74 -24.28
N ASP A 568 -6.58 20.64 -23.15
CA ASP A 568 -6.52 21.68 -22.11
C ASP A 568 -5.32 22.61 -22.40
N ILE A 569 -5.52 23.64 -23.22
CA ILE A 569 -4.48 24.57 -23.67
C ILE A 569 -4.18 25.62 -22.59
N ASP A 570 -2.93 25.67 -22.10
CA ASP A 570 -2.49 26.57 -21.03
C ASP A 570 -1.71 27.82 -21.51
N GLY A 571 -1.55 27.98 -22.83
CA GLY A 571 -0.78 29.08 -23.43
C GLY A 571 0.75 28.91 -23.37
N GLN A 572 1.25 27.97 -22.55
CA GLN A 572 2.70 27.75 -22.36
C GLN A 572 3.24 26.49 -23.06
N GLY A 573 2.40 25.81 -23.82
CA GLY A 573 2.76 24.59 -24.55
C GLY A 573 2.05 23.34 -24.08
N GLY A 574 1.37 23.36 -22.92
CA GLY A 574 0.52 22.29 -22.45
C GLY A 574 -0.72 22.07 -23.30
N GLY A 575 -1.31 20.90 -23.15
CA GLY A 575 -2.54 20.52 -23.83
C GLY A 575 -2.41 20.17 -25.32
N ARG A 576 -1.21 20.11 -25.89
CA ARG A 576 -0.96 19.83 -27.32
C ARG A 576 -0.65 18.35 -27.56
N LEU A 577 -0.90 17.89 -28.82
CA LEU A 577 -0.59 16.53 -29.26
C LEU A 577 0.44 16.55 -30.40
N ILE A 578 1.50 15.76 -30.26
CA ILE A 578 2.50 15.50 -31.28
C ILE A 578 2.37 14.04 -31.70
N VAL A 579 2.11 13.79 -32.98
CA VAL A 579 1.98 12.48 -33.60
C VAL A 579 3.14 12.28 -34.55
N ASN A 580 4.06 11.36 -34.26
CA ASN A 580 5.27 11.18 -35.08
C ASN A 580 4.97 10.63 -36.48
N GLY A 581 3.87 9.90 -36.63
CA GLY A 581 3.38 9.30 -37.88
C GLY A 581 2.04 9.88 -38.34
N PRO A 582 1.15 9.03 -38.88
CA PRO A 582 -0.16 9.49 -39.37
C PRO A 582 -1.10 9.86 -38.24
N LEU A 583 -1.87 10.94 -38.47
CA LEU A 583 -3.02 11.37 -37.70
C LEU A 583 -4.26 11.18 -38.55
N VAL A 584 -5.11 10.23 -38.15
CA VAL A 584 -6.43 9.95 -38.76
C VAL A 584 -7.48 10.43 -37.78
N ALA A 585 -7.92 11.65 -37.94
CA ALA A 585 -8.91 12.25 -37.04
C ALA A 585 -10.32 11.77 -37.41
N GLY A 586 -11.14 11.54 -36.40
CA GLY A 586 -12.58 11.32 -36.47
C GLY A 586 -13.24 11.99 -35.27
N GLY A 587 -14.57 12.08 -35.28
CA GLY A 587 -15.36 12.54 -34.15
C GLY A 587 -15.14 14.02 -33.77
N THR A 588 -15.17 14.31 -32.47
CA THR A 588 -15.16 15.69 -31.94
C THR A 588 -13.83 16.05 -31.32
N LEU A 589 -13.31 17.22 -31.67
CA LEU A 589 -12.22 17.90 -30.98
C LEU A 589 -12.82 19.00 -30.09
N LEU A 590 -12.57 18.92 -28.78
CA LEU A 590 -12.92 19.95 -27.80
C LEU A 590 -11.64 20.66 -27.35
N VAL A 591 -11.59 21.99 -27.45
CA VAL A 591 -10.48 22.81 -26.99
C VAL A 591 -10.96 23.66 -25.82
N LYS A 592 -10.24 23.56 -24.70
CA LYS A 592 -10.46 24.38 -23.51
C LYS A 592 -9.22 25.19 -23.19
N PHE A 593 -9.42 26.44 -22.81
CA PHE A 593 -8.34 27.28 -22.28
C PHE A 593 -8.34 27.21 -20.76
N VAL A 594 -7.19 26.83 -20.20
CA VAL A 594 -7.06 26.54 -18.78
C VAL A 594 -6.01 27.41 -18.11
N LYS A 595 -5.94 27.36 -16.77
CA LYS A 595 -4.97 28.11 -15.95
C LYS A 595 -4.99 29.63 -16.19
N GLY A 596 -6.15 30.18 -16.52
CA GLY A 596 -6.30 31.62 -16.76
C GLY A 596 -5.79 32.08 -18.11
N TYR A 597 -5.38 31.21 -19.02
CA TYR A 597 -5.02 31.58 -20.38
C TYR A 597 -6.27 32.08 -21.12
N ARG A 598 -6.21 33.30 -21.62
CA ARG A 598 -7.28 33.98 -22.36
C ARG A 598 -6.73 34.50 -23.66
N PRO A 599 -6.83 33.75 -24.77
CA PRO A 599 -6.41 34.20 -26.07
C PRO A 599 -7.33 35.28 -26.64
N GLU A 600 -6.85 36.07 -27.57
CA GLU A 600 -7.57 37.17 -28.18
C GLU A 600 -8.11 36.79 -29.58
N ALA A 601 -9.10 37.55 -30.06
CA ALA A 601 -9.61 37.40 -31.42
C ALA A 601 -8.46 37.66 -32.44
N GLY A 602 -8.36 36.80 -33.44
CA GLY A 602 -7.28 36.80 -34.39
C GLY A 602 -6.09 35.90 -34.07
N ASP A 603 -5.98 35.41 -32.81
CA ASP A 603 -4.89 34.50 -32.41
C ASP A 603 -4.95 33.18 -33.18
N LEU A 604 -3.75 32.73 -33.58
CA LEU A 604 -3.55 31.39 -34.16
C LEU A 604 -2.99 30.44 -33.11
N ILE A 605 -3.83 29.52 -32.62
CA ILE A 605 -3.50 28.57 -31.56
C ILE A 605 -3.11 27.23 -32.18
N PRO A 606 -1.84 26.80 -32.07
CA PRO A 606 -1.43 25.47 -32.50
C PRO A 606 -1.95 24.40 -31.57
N LEU A 607 -2.60 23.36 -32.11
CA LEU A 607 -3.19 22.26 -31.37
C LEU A 607 -2.42 20.96 -31.53
N MET A 608 -2.06 20.62 -32.78
CA MET A 608 -1.45 19.35 -33.14
C MET A 608 -0.39 19.53 -34.23
N GLN A 609 0.62 18.63 -34.13
CA GLN A 609 1.59 18.39 -35.19
C GLN A 609 1.62 16.89 -35.47
N ALA A 610 1.69 16.51 -36.76
CA ALA A 610 1.74 15.11 -37.18
C ALA A 610 2.74 14.91 -38.31
N GLY A 611 3.18 13.65 -38.52
CA GLY A 611 3.94 13.31 -39.74
C GLY A 611 3.10 13.45 -40.99
N SER A 612 1.81 13.13 -40.91
CA SER A 612 0.79 13.42 -41.94
C SER A 612 -0.58 13.59 -41.32
N LEU A 613 -1.41 14.47 -41.86
CA LEU A 613 -2.80 14.67 -41.49
C LEU A 613 -3.69 14.04 -42.58
N ALA A 614 -4.20 12.80 -42.31
CA ALA A 614 -4.89 11.99 -43.32
C ALA A 614 -6.43 12.16 -43.31
N ALA A 615 -6.99 12.66 -42.21
CA ALA A 615 -8.44 12.92 -42.07
C ALA A 615 -8.65 14.03 -41.03
N HIS A 616 -9.86 14.62 -41.04
CA HIS A 616 -10.20 15.76 -40.17
C HIS A 616 -11.26 15.39 -39.16
N PHE A 617 -11.29 16.09 -38.01
CA PHE A 617 -12.38 15.99 -37.04
C PHE A 617 -13.70 16.41 -37.68
N SER A 618 -14.76 15.65 -37.41
CA SER A 618 -16.11 15.96 -37.90
C SER A 618 -16.65 17.24 -37.27
N ARG A 619 -16.20 17.55 -36.03
CA ARG A 619 -16.61 18.74 -35.27
C ARG A 619 -15.45 19.27 -34.44
N ILE A 620 -15.26 20.59 -34.46
CA ILE A 620 -14.30 21.29 -33.59
C ILE A 620 -15.11 22.29 -32.74
N ILE A 621 -14.97 22.19 -31.43
CA ILE A 621 -15.61 23.04 -30.43
C ILE A 621 -14.52 23.74 -29.65
N VAL A 622 -14.59 25.06 -29.53
CA VAL A 622 -13.71 25.86 -28.68
C VAL A 622 -14.55 26.49 -27.60
N GLU A 623 -14.31 26.10 -26.35
CA GLU A 623 -15.14 26.53 -25.22
C GLU A 623 -15.00 28.04 -25.01
N GLY A 624 -16.12 28.77 -25.08
CA GLY A 624 -16.20 30.21 -24.87
C GLY A 624 -15.74 31.06 -26.06
N TYR A 625 -15.38 30.47 -27.20
CA TYR A 625 -14.88 31.21 -28.37
C TYR A 625 -15.48 30.71 -29.68
N GLN A 626 -15.59 31.63 -30.64
CA GLN A 626 -15.78 31.24 -32.03
C GLN A 626 -14.40 31.09 -32.69
N ALA A 627 -14.23 30.03 -33.47
CA ALA A 627 -12.95 29.75 -34.12
C ALA A 627 -13.13 29.01 -35.44
N ARG A 628 -12.17 29.12 -36.33
CA ARG A 628 -12.09 28.30 -37.54
C ARG A 628 -10.84 27.46 -37.57
N PRO A 629 -10.90 26.21 -38.05
CA PRO A 629 -9.69 25.40 -38.22
C PRO A 629 -8.76 25.99 -39.28
N VAL A 630 -7.46 25.86 -39.03
CA VAL A 630 -6.38 26.16 -39.96
C VAL A 630 -5.49 24.94 -40.03
N SER A 631 -5.52 24.21 -41.13
CA SER A 631 -4.76 22.98 -41.32
C SER A 631 -3.77 23.03 -42.47
N SER A 632 -2.71 22.27 -42.35
CA SER A 632 -1.75 21.93 -43.41
C SER A 632 -1.60 20.41 -43.48
N ALA A 633 -0.76 19.88 -44.32
CA ALA A 633 -0.48 18.44 -44.41
C ALA A 633 0.04 17.82 -43.09
N THR A 634 0.57 18.64 -42.17
CA THR A 634 1.23 18.18 -40.95
C THR A 634 0.81 18.93 -39.68
N ARG A 635 -0.05 19.94 -39.75
CA ARG A 635 -0.42 20.77 -38.60
C ARG A 635 -1.91 21.07 -38.59
N LEU A 636 -2.48 21.07 -37.39
CA LEU A 636 -3.81 21.58 -37.10
C LEU A 636 -3.70 22.69 -36.04
N SER A 637 -4.26 23.85 -36.37
CA SER A 637 -4.40 25.01 -35.49
C SER A 637 -5.85 25.51 -35.56
N ILE A 638 -6.23 26.39 -34.66
CA ILE A 638 -7.46 27.19 -34.75
C ILE A 638 -7.11 28.66 -34.80
N LYS A 639 -7.85 29.43 -35.58
CA LYS A 639 -7.85 30.89 -35.57
C LYS A 639 -9.10 31.37 -34.87
N LEU A 640 -8.94 32.15 -33.80
CA LEU A 640 -10.08 32.76 -33.09
C LEU A 640 -10.70 33.88 -33.94
N LEU A 641 -12.01 34.05 -33.87
CA LEU A 641 -12.78 35.02 -34.63
C LEU A 641 -13.21 36.19 -33.76
#